data_48f4af81136947784bb9cd001feddb20
#
_entry.id   48f4af81136947784bb9cd001feddb20
#
_cell.length_a   1.000
_cell.length_b   1.000
_cell.length_c   1.000
_cell.angle_alpha   90.00
_cell.angle_beta   90.00
_cell.angle_gamma   90.00
#
_symmetry.space_group_name_H-M   'P 1'
#
loop_
_entity.id
_entity.type
_entity.pdbx_description
1 polymer ?
#
loop_
_entity_poly.entity_id
_entity_poly.type
_entity_poly.pdbx_seq_one_letter_code
_entity_poly.pdbx_strand_id
1 'polypeptide(L)'
;MSAVAKPTSPTPKPSPAALNAAAASFAALTARLDYLSPEDTELVRRAYRFADEAHLGQLRNSGEPYITHPIAVAAQCAEWKLDAQALMAALLHDAIEDCGVTKPELIERFGAPVAELVDGLTKLDKLQFNTREENQAESFRKMLLAMARDVRVILVKLADRTHNMRTLADAPREKWARISRETLEIYAPIAHRLGLNQTYRELQDLSFRHLKPWRYATLAKAVAKARGRRRDLIQKVQKEVETAFSAASMTLRIAGREKTLYSIYRKMEEKHLSFAQVTDIYGFRLIVPNVIACYTGLGILHQMYKPLPGKFKDHIAIAKLNGYQSLHTTLVGPAGVSVEFQLRTEAMHVVAESGVAAHWLYKAAEPNAASNDRLGTKWLQSLLDIQDETRDAAEFWDHVKVDLFPDAVYVFTPKSQIMALPRGATVVDFAYAIHSNIGDHTSAARINGDQVPLRTELKNGDVVEVITAPVSTPNPAWLGFVRTGRARSKIRHYLKTLAHAESEGLGEKLLAQALRAEGLGKLPEEDEQHQALWEKLLRFTGNRTRAELLTDIGLGKRIASIVAKRLMALMAEIGERPDALLLSRERFTSHEAVSQGAVTLDGSENSSVRFAQCCRPIPGDQIVGYLGHGEGLVVHTDDCGVGQRLRNKDSERFFAVEWADEPTRAFETGVVITVRNDKGVLARVAATLADAEADITHVEMADETPQDSTDLRFVIAVRDRSHLDAVLRAARRTASVLTAARTIPAP
;
A
#
# COMPACT_ATOMS: atom_id res chain seq x y z
N MET A 1 29.94 27.69 -33.43
CA MET A 1 29.10 28.89 -33.75
C MET A 1 28.45 29.31 -32.44
N SER A 2 28.79 30.50 -32.01
CA SER A 2 28.52 31.08 -30.68
C SER A 2 27.03 31.22 -30.39
N ALA A 3 26.59 30.69 -29.25
CA ALA A 3 25.28 30.99 -28.67
C ALA A 3 25.31 32.40 -28.05
N VAL A 4 24.58 33.32 -28.63
CA VAL A 4 24.37 34.69 -28.14
C VAL A 4 23.51 34.60 -26.85
N ALA A 5 24.11 35.00 -25.72
CA ALA A 5 23.40 35.21 -24.47
C ALA A 5 22.36 36.31 -24.63
N LYS A 6 21.11 36.03 -24.30
CA LYS A 6 20.03 37.05 -24.19
C LYS A 6 20.39 38.01 -23.05
N PRO A 7 20.20 39.34 -23.24
CA PRO A 7 20.44 40.32 -22.20
C PRO A 7 19.44 40.11 -21.05
N THR A 8 19.97 39.89 -19.85
CA THR A 8 19.21 39.88 -18.59
C THR A 8 18.74 41.34 -18.34
N SER A 9 17.42 41.52 -18.34
CA SER A 9 16.82 42.78 -17.83
C SER A 9 17.25 42.98 -16.38
N PRO A 10 17.58 44.23 -15.95
CA PRO A 10 18.00 44.49 -14.58
C PRO A 10 16.88 44.10 -13.61
N THR A 11 17.18 43.19 -12.67
CA THR A 11 16.31 42.81 -11.56
C THR A 11 15.92 44.07 -10.79
N PRO A 12 14.62 44.36 -10.58
CA PRO A 12 14.18 45.50 -9.81
C PRO A 12 14.73 45.40 -8.38
N LYS A 13 15.43 46.44 -7.92
CA LYS A 13 15.89 46.52 -6.54
C LYS A 13 14.69 46.56 -5.58
N PRO A 14 14.71 45.78 -4.48
CA PRO A 14 13.62 45.82 -3.51
C PRO A 14 13.46 47.21 -2.93
N SER A 15 12.22 47.62 -2.68
CA SER A 15 11.95 48.96 -2.09
C SER A 15 12.42 48.99 -0.61
N PRO A 16 12.79 50.19 -0.09
CA PRO A 16 13.15 50.30 1.34
C PRO A 16 12.07 49.78 2.29
N ALA A 17 10.79 49.92 1.93
CA ALA A 17 9.66 49.36 2.70
C ALA A 17 9.67 47.83 2.72
N ALA A 18 10.05 47.16 1.62
CA ALA A 18 10.12 45.72 1.51
C ALA A 18 11.31 45.15 2.34
N LEU A 19 12.44 45.83 2.36
CA LEU A 19 13.59 45.46 3.22
C LEU A 19 13.25 45.59 4.72
N ASN A 20 12.52 46.66 5.10
CA ASN A 20 12.04 46.83 6.47
C ASN A 20 11.05 45.74 6.86
N ALA A 21 10.22 45.22 5.95
CA ALA A 21 9.29 44.12 6.21
C ALA A 21 10.04 42.80 6.48
N ALA A 22 11.11 42.49 5.75
CA ALA A 22 11.92 41.29 5.99
C ALA A 22 12.63 41.36 7.36
N ALA A 23 13.20 42.53 7.71
CA ALA A 23 13.83 42.72 9.02
C ALA A 23 12.82 42.61 10.17
N ALA A 24 11.61 43.17 10.02
CA ALA A 24 10.54 43.06 11.00
C ALA A 24 10.05 41.60 11.17
N SER A 25 9.95 40.84 10.06
CA SER A 25 9.60 39.42 10.09
C SER A 25 10.63 38.58 10.82
N PHE A 26 11.91 38.84 10.61
CA PHE A 26 12.98 38.14 11.32
C PHE A 26 13.05 38.52 12.81
N ALA A 27 12.80 39.76 13.17
CA ALA A 27 12.69 40.19 14.56
C ALA A 27 11.53 39.48 15.27
N ALA A 28 10.37 39.32 14.59
CA ALA A 28 9.24 38.59 15.10
C ALA A 28 9.54 37.07 15.26
N LEU A 29 10.31 36.47 14.35
CA LEU A 29 10.80 35.11 14.50
C LEU A 29 11.71 35.02 15.74
N THR A 30 12.70 35.89 15.87
CA THR A 30 13.65 35.87 17.01
C THR A 30 12.95 35.97 18.35
N ALA A 31 11.89 36.77 18.45
CA ALA A 31 11.07 36.89 19.68
C ALA A 31 10.37 35.60 20.09
N ARG A 32 10.25 34.60 19.20
CA ARG A 32 9.65 33.29 19.44
C ARG A 32 10.67 32.21 19.81
N LEU A 33 11.97 32.53 19.79
CA LEU A 33 13.05 31.59 20.05
C LEU A 33 13.48 31.54 21.52
N ASP A 34 12.60 31.96 22.42
CA ASP A 34 12.80 31.97 23.88
C ASP A 34 13.12 30.58 24.50
N TYR A 35 12.83 29.53 23.78
CA TYR A 35 13.06 28.15 24.20
C TYR A 35 14.44 27.61 23.78
N LEU A 36 15.19 28.31 22.95
CA LEU A 36 16.54 27.94 22.52
C LEU A 36 17.59 28.57 23.44
N SER A 37 18.76 27.93 23.46
CA SER A 37 19.91 28.54 24.11
C SER A 37 20.38 29.82 23.37
N PRO A 38 21.05 30.75 24.04
CA PRO A 38 21.63 31.92 23.37
C PRO A 38 22.58 31.55 22.22
N GLU A 39 23.33 30.46 22.36
CA GLU A 39 24.25 29.93 21.35
C GLU A 39 23.48 29.44 20.12
N ASP A 40 22.46 28.65 20.31
CA ASP A 40 21.59 28.15 19.24
C ASP A 40 20.87 29.30 18.51
N THR A 41 20.43 30.30 19.25
CA THR A 41 19.81 31.51 18.68
C THR A 41 20.76 32.25 17.76
N GLU A 42 22.06 32.35 18.14
CA GLU A 42 23.06 32.98 17.28
C GLU A 42 23.37 32.15 16.04
N LEU A 43 23.35 30.81 16.13
CA LEU A 43 23.45 29.95 14.94
C LEU A 43 22.30 30.19 13.95
N VAL A 44 21.08 30.29 14.43
CA VAL A 44 19.90 30.63 13.61
C VAL A 44 20.06 32.02 12.96
N ARG A 45 20.60 33.01 13.68
CA ARG A 45 20.91 34.34 13.11
C ARG A 45 21.96 34.29 12.02
N ARG A 46 22.98 33.46 12.18
CA ARG A 46 23.99 33.23 11.15
C ARG A 46 23.40 32.61 9.90
N ALA A 47 22.52 31.60 10.05
CA ALA A 47 21.81 31.00 8.94
C ALA A 47 20.90 32.00 8.20
N TYR A 48 20.22 32.88 8.95
CA TYR A 48 19.41 33.95 8.34
C TYR A 48 20.29 34.90 7.51
N ARG A 49 21.41 35.40 8.06
CA ARG A 49 22.30 36.33 7.31
C ARG A 49 22.80 35.67 6.01
N PHE A 50 23.20 34.41 6.07
CA PHE A 50 23.63 33.67 4.90
C PHE A 50 22.51 33.48 3.87
N ALA A 51 21.31 33.13 4.31
CA ALA A 51 20.16 32.99 3.42
C ALA A 51 19.74 34.33 2.78
N ASP A 52 19.80 35.43 3.54
CA ASP A 52 19.49 36.79 3.04
C ASP A 52 20.50 37.25 1.98
N GLU A 53 21.79 36.98 2.21
CA GLU A 53 22.85 37.24 1.21
C GLU A 53 22.67 36.38 -0.05
N ALA A 54 22.36 35.09 0.11
CA ALA A 54 22.18 34.16 -1.00
C ALA A 54 20.98 34.53 -1.89
N HIS A 55 19.87 34.99 -1.30
CA HIS A 55 18.65 35.39 -2.02
C HIS A 55 18.62 36.88 -2.37
N LEU A 56 19.75 37.60 -2.26
CA LEU A 56 19.81 39.04 -2.49
C LEU A 56 19.33 39.38 -3.90
N GLY A 57 18.34 40.27 -3.98
CA GLY A 57 17.74 40.71 -5.25
C GLY A 57 16.66 39.81 -5.84
N GLN A 58 16.38 38.66 -5.22
CA GLN A 58 15.24 37.81 -5.62
C GLN A 58 13.93 38.34 -5.02
N LEU A 59 12.87 38.31 -5.81
CA LEU A 59 11.52 38.75 -5.41
C LEU A 59 10.52 37.61 -5.60
N ARG A 60 9.53 37.53 -4.72
CA ARG A 60 8.37 36.65 -4.87
C ARG A 60 7.39 37.21 -5.90
N ASN A 61 6.40 36.39 -6.31
CA ASN A 61 5.31 36.86 -7.19
C ASN A 61 4.49 38.01 -6.57
N SER A 62 4.47 38.14 -5.24
CA SER A 62 3.86 39.25 -4.50
C SER A 62 4.66 40.54 -4.57
N GLY A 63 5.92 40.52 -5.08
CA GLY A 63 6.84 41.64 -5.08
C GLY A 63 7.64 41.84 -3.80
N GLU A 64 7.47 40.99 -2.80
CA GLU A 64 8.26 40.98 -1.56
C GLU A 64 9.64 40.33 -1.76
N PRO A 65 10.68 40.70 -0.96
CA PRO A 65 11.96 39.99 -0.97
C PRO A 65 11.77 38.51 -0.71
N TYR A 66 12.49 37.66 -1.46
CA TYR A 66 12.34 36.19 -1.37
C TYR A 66 12.57 35.66 0.05
N ILE A 67 13.49 36.25 0.79
CA ILE A 67 13.87 35.86 2.16
C ILE A 67 12.67 35.84 3.13
N THR A 68 11.57 36.57 2.84
CA THR A 68 10.36 36.53 3.66
C THR A 68 9.73 35.15 3.73
N HIS A 69 9.93 34.32 2.67
CA HIS A 69 9.45 32.93 2.63
C HIS A 69 10.22 32.02 3.59
N PRO A 70 11.54 31.87 3.53
CA PRO A 70 12.32 31.10 4.49
C PRO A 70 12.07 31.53 5.95
N ILE A 71 11.93 32.85 6.22
CA ILE A 71 11.59 33.34 7.56
C ILE A 71 10.22 32.81 8.02
N ALA A 72 9.21 32.84 7.14
CA ALA A 72 7.87 32.35 7.46
C ALA A 72 7.86 30.83 7.69
N VAL A 73 8.63 30.05 6.92
CA VAL A 73 8.81 28.61 7.13
C VAL A 73 9.47 28.35 8.48
N ALA A 74 10.55 29.06 8.81
CA ALA A 74 11.24 28.97 10.11
C ALA A 74 10.32 29.39 11.26
N ALA A 75 9.47 30.41 11.07
CA ALA A 75 8.49 30.83 12.08
C ALA A 75 7.46 29.74 12.36
N GLN A 76 7.01 29.00 11.37
CA GLN A 76 6.12 27.85 11.56
C GLN A 76 6.83 26.71 12.29
N CYS A 77 8.11 26.45 11.98
CA CYS A 77 8.94 25.48 12.69
C CYS A 77 9.18 25.90 14.17
N ALA A 78 9.35 27.19 14.42
CA ALA A 78 9.46 27.74 15.79
C ALA A 78 8.15 27.60 16.59
N GLU A 79 6.98 27.73 15.96
CA GLU A 79 5.69 27.44 16.60
C GLU A 79 5.59 25.97 17.06
N TRP A 80 6.21 25.06 16.34
CA TRP A 80 6.32 23.64 16.70
C TRP A 80 7.48 23.37 17.67
N LYS A 81 8.22 24.41 18.09
CA LYS A 81 9.38 24.33 19.01
C LYS A 81 10.46 23.37 18.51
N LEU A 82 10.73 23.34 17.20
CA LEU A 82 11.79 22.53 16.63
C LEU A 82 13.18 23.06 17.05
N ASP A 83 14.19 22.19 16.98
CA ASP A 83 15.56 22.51 17.35
C ASP A 83 16.22 23.53 16.38
N ALA A 84 17.37 24.06 16.80
CA ALA A 84 18.11 25.04 16.01
C ALA A 84 18.53 24.52 14.63
N GLN A 85 18.85 23.21 14.51
CA GLN A 85 19.22 22.60 13.23
C GLN A 85 18.06 22.60 12.23
N ALA A 86 16.83 22.29 12.68
CA ALA A 86 15.64 22.35 11.86
C ALA A 86 15.30 23.80 11.44
N LEU A 87 15.46 24.77 12.35
CA LEU A 87 15.26 26.19 12.03
C LEU A 87 16.31 26.73 11.02
N MET A 88 17.57 26.34 11.18
CA MET A 88 18.62 26.68 10.20
C MET A 88 18.30 26.03 8.84
N ALA A 89 17.90 24.74 8.83
CA ALA A 89 17.49 24.08 7.61
C ALA A 89 16.26 24.75 6.95
N ALA A 90 15.30 25.23 7.74
CA ALA A 90 14.15 25.98 7.26
C ALA A 90 14.53 27.32 6.62
N LEU A 91 15.53 28.02 7.17
CA LEU A 91 16.05 29.27 6.59
C LEU A 91 16.86 29.04 5.31
N LEU A 92 17.49 27.87 5.18
CA LEU A 92 18.43 27.53 4.10
C LEU A 92 17.82 26.61 3.03
N HIS A 93 16.54 26.21 3.14
CA HIS A 93 15.97 25.09 2.37
C HIS A 93 16.02 25.31 0.84
N ASP A 94 15.88 26.54 0.37
CA ASP A 94 15.93 26.88 -1.05
C ASP A 94 17.34 27.31 -1.51
N ALA A 95 18.33 27.43 -0.61
CA ALA A 95 19.65 27.97 -0.94
C ALA A 95 20.40 27.09 -1.96
N ILE A 96 20.27 25.76 -1.88
CA ILE A 96 20.88 24.84 -2.85
C ILE A 96 20.21 24.93 -4.22
N GLU A 97 18.87 25.05 -4.24
CA GLU A 97 18.08 24.98 -5.48
C GLU A 97 18.11 26.31 -6.23
N ASP A 98 17.84 27.41 -5.53
CA ASP A 98 17.60 28.72 -6.15
C ASP A 98 18.82 29.61 -6.18
N CYS A 99 19.83 29.36 -5.33
CA CYS A 99 21.00 30.23 -5.20
C CYS A 99 22.33 29.57 -5.61
N GLY A 100 22.30 28.26 -5.98
CA GLY A 100 23.50 27.54 -6.41
C GLY A 100 24.50 27.24 -5.28
N VAL A 101 24.10 27.38 -4.01
CA VAL A 101 24.90 26.98 -2.84
C VAL A 101 25.15 25.48 -2.87
N THR A 102 26.39 25.06 -2.56
CA THR A 102 26.74 23.64 -2.61
C THR A 102 26.62 22.97 -1.23
N LYS A 103 26.33 21.65 -1.21
CA LYS A 103 26.29 20.88 0.03
C LYS A 103 27.58 20.96 0.84
N PRO A 104 28.81 20.84 0.24
CA PRO A 104 30.08 21.03 0.97
C PRO A 104 30.18 22.39 1.67
N GLU A 105 29.74 23.45 1.03
CA GLU A 105 29.73 24.80 1.62
C GLU A 105 28.80 24.88 2.85
N LEU A 106 27.63 24.24 2.80
CA LEU A 106 26.74 24.17 3.96
C LEU A 106 27.33 23.33 5.09
N ILE A 107 28.07 22.24 4.78
CA ILE A 107 28.78 21.44 5.79
C ILE A 107 29.82 22.27 6.50
N GLU A 108 30.62 23.04 5.76
CA GLU A 108 31.70 23.88 6.33
C GLU A 108 31.12 24.97 7.24
N ARG A 109 30.00 25.60 6.87
CA ARG A 109 29.44 26.77 7.59
C ARG A 109 28.48 26.40 8.72
N PHE A 110 27.69 25.32 8.56
CA PHE A 110 26.56 24.97 9.45
C PHE A 110 26.62 23.54 9.97
N GLY A 111 27.59 22.75 9.51
CA GLY A 111 27.78 21.35 9.90
C GLY A 111 26.97 20.35 9.07
N ALA A 112 27.43 19.09 9.11
CA ALA A 112 26.81 18.01 8.35
C ALA A 112 25.31 17.78 8.64
N PRO A 113 24.82 17.86 9.90
CA PRO A 113 23.39 17.62 10.17
C PRO A 113 22.46 18.61 9.46
N VAL A 114 22.81 19.90 9.43
CA VAL A 114 22.01 20.93 8.74
C VAL A 114 22.07 20.72 7.23
N ALA A 115 23.26 20.46 6.67
CA ALA A 115 23.43 20.21 5.25
C ALA A 115 22.68 18.96 4.76
N GLU A 116 22.60 17.90 5.58
CA GLU A 116 21.80 16.71 5.25
C GLU A 116 20.29 17.00 5.25
N LEU A 117 19.80 17.81 6.18
CA LEU A 117 18.40 18.24 6.20
C LEU A 117 18.06 19.05 4.94
N VAL A 118 18.91 20.04 4.57
CA VAL A 118 18.70 20.88 3.37
C VAL A 118 18.79 20.04 2.09
N ASP A 119 19.77 19.14 1.98
CA ASP A 119 19.89 18.22 0.83
C ASP A 119 18.66 17.30 0.70
N GLY A 120 18.12 16.82 1.84
CA GLY A 120 16.87 16.07 1.89
C GLY A 120 15.69 16.87 1.34
N LEU A 121 15.57 18.15 1.71
CA LEU A 121 14.53 19.06 1.24
C LEU A 121 14.64 19.34 -0.26
N THR A 122 15.84 19.67 -0.75
CA THR A 122 16.12 19.92 -2.17
C THR A 122 15.83 18.71 -3.06
N LYS A 123 16.15 17.49 -2.60
CA LYS A 123 15.80 16.25 -3.32
C LYS A 123 14.30 16.07 -3.46
N LEU A 124 13.52 16.55 -2.49
CA LEU A 124 12.06 16.52 -2.54
C LEU A 124 11.49 17.51 -3.57
N ASP A 125 12.09 18.67 -3.74
CA ASP A 125 11.63 19.70 -4.68
C ASP A 125 11.90 19.36 -6.15
N LYS A 126 13.01 18.67 -6.44
CA LYS A 126 13.34 18.16 -7.77
C LYS A 126 12.41 17.05 -8.27
N LEU A 127 11.55 16.53 -7.39
CA LEU A 127 10.54 15.56 -7.74
C LEU A 127 9.36 16.28 -8.45
N GLN A 128 9.49 16.48 -9.77
CA GLN A 128 8.39 16.98 -10.58
C GLN A 128 7.34 15.87 -10.73
N PHE A 129 6.16 16.11 -10.19
CA PHE A 129 4.98 15.25 -10.37
C PHE A 129 4.43 15.45 -11.80
N ASN A 130 5.18 14.96 -12.78
CA ASN A 130 4.75 14.95 -14.17
C ASN A 130 3.80 13.76 -14.42
N THR A 131 2.85 13.98 -15.27
CA THR A 131 1.61 13.32 -15.65
C THR A 131 1.57 11.80 -15.86
N ARG A 132 2.61 11.01 -15.56
CA ARG A 132 2.57 9.55 -15.56
C ARG A 132 2.57 9.04 -14.11
N GLU A 133 1.61 8.20 -13.78
CA GLU A 133 1.42 7.61 -12.45
C GLU A 133 2.71 6.96 -11.89
N GLU A 134 3.52 6.34 -12.73
CA GLU A 134 4.81 5.75 -12.35
C GLU A 134 5.84 6.77 -11.86
N ASN A 135 5.93 7.95 -12.51
CA ASN A 135 6.85 9.01 -12.10
C ASN A 135 6.40 9.67 -10.79
N GLN A 136 5.09 9.75 -10.54
CA GLN A 136 4.54 10.23 -9.28
C GLN A 136 4.86 9.26 -8.14
N ALA A 137 4.72 7.96 -8.37
CA ALA A 137 5.01 6.92 -7.39
C ALA A 137 6.50 6.91 -6.98
N GLU A 138 7.42 6.99 -7.95
CA GLU A 138 8.87 7.04 -7.68
C GLU A 138 9.29 8.30 -6.94
N SER A 139 8.72 9.44 -7.33
CA SER A 139 8.94 10.72 -6.64
C SER A 139 8.47 10.68 -5.20
N PHE A 140 7.29 10.13 -4.98
CA PHE A 140 6.72 9.98 -3.65
C PHE A 140 7.51 8.98 -2.78
N ARG A 141 7.97 7.88 -3.39
CA ARG A 141 8.86 6.92 -2.72
C ARG A 141 10.13 7.59 -2.20
N LYS A 142 10.82 8.37 -3.03
CA LYS A 142 12.03 9.11 -2.63
C LYS A 142 11.73 10.09 -1.49
N MET A 143 10.58 10.76 -1.54
CA MET A 143 10.12 11.66 -0.49
C MET A 143 9.96 10.92 0.84
N LEU A 144 9.21 9.83 0.86
CA LEU A 144 8.99 9.05 2.08
C LEU A 144 10.29 8.49 2.67
N LEU A 145 11.24 8.10 1.84
CA LEU A 145 12.54 7.60 2.28
C LEU A 145 13.40 8.68 2.93
N ALA A 146 13.39 9.89 2.38
CA ALA A 146 14.07 11.03 3.02
C ALA A 146 13.44 11.32 4.40
N MET A 147 12.11 11.27 4.50
CA MET A 147 11.36 11.44 5.75
C MET A 147 11.65 10.36 6.79
N ALA A 148 11.80 9.10 6.35
CA ALA A 148 12.04 7.99 7.25
C ALA A 148 13.45 8.05 7.90
N ARG A 149 14.39 8.73 7.26
CA ARG A 149 15.73 8.99 7.83
C ARG A 149 15.72 10.07 8.91
N ASP A 150 15.01 11.17 8.68
CA ASP A 150 14.87 12.26 9.64
C ASP A 150 13.50 12.94 9.47
N VAL A 151 12.66 12.81 10.50
CA VAL A 151 11.31 13.38 10.48
C VAL A 151 11.30 14.91 10.38
N ARG A 152 12.40 15.60 10.73
CA ARG A 152 12.50 17.06 10.60
C ARG A 152 12.40 17.52 9.15
N VAL A 153 12.87 16.71 8.19
CA VAL A 153 12.75 16.98 6.74
C VAL A 153 11.30 17.19 6.34
N ILE A 154 10.38 16.31 6.77
CA ILE A 154 8.97 16.46 6.44
C ILE A 154 8.29 17.60 7.20
N LEU A 155 8.71 17.84 8.46
CA LEU A 155 8.16 18.95 9.23
C LEU A 155 8.47 20.30 8.56
N VAL A 156 9.73 20.52 8.16
CA VAL A 156 10.12 21.72 7.39
C VAL A 156 9.36 21.79 6.06
N LYS A 157 9.24 20.66 5.34
CA LYS A 157 8.49 20.61 4.07
C LYS A 157 7.00 20.90 4.23
N LEU A 158 6.37 20.47 5.32
CA LEU A 158 4.98 20.82 5.65
C LEU A 158 4.82 22.30 5.98
N ALA A 159 5.82 22.90 6.67
CA ALA A 159 5.85 24.34 6.93
C ALA A 159 5.98 25.14 5.62
N ASP A 160 6.89 24.73 4.74
CA ASP A 160 7.06 25.30 3.39
C ASP A 160 5.75 25.19 2.59
N ARG A 161 5.17 23.99 2.47
CA ARG A 161 3.91 23.77 1.75
C ARG A 161 2.77 24.62 2.32
N THR A 162 2.70 24.77 3.64
CA THR A 162 1.66 25.59 4.28
C THR A 162 1.81 27.06 3.91
N HIS A 163 3.05 27.58 3.94
CA HIS A 163 3.30 28.97 3.51
C HIS A 163 3.01 29.15 2.03
N ASN A 164 3.42 28.23 1.16
CA ASN A 164 3.12 28.26 -0.27
C ASN A 164 1.62 28.22 -0.54
N MET A 165 0.83 27.49 0.24
CA MET A 165 -0.63 27.48 0.12
C MET A 165 -1.27 28.79 0.60
N ARG A 166 -0.74 29.44 1.63
CA ARG A 166 -1.20 30.77 2.11
C ARG A 166 -1.00 31.87 1.05
N THR A 167 0.09 31.78 0.27
CA THR A 167 0.47 32.74 -0.77
C THR A 167 0.10 32.28 -2.19
N LEU A 168 -0.65 31.19 -2.34
CA LEU A 168 -0.96 30.62 -3.66
C LEU A 168 -1.78 31.57 -4.56
N ALA A 169 -2.51 32.50 -3.96
CA ALA A 169 -3.27 33.51 -4.70
C ALA A 169 -2.38 34.42 -5.61
N ASP A 170 -1.10 34.60 -5.23
CA ASP A 170 -0.13 35.40 -5.97
C ASP A 170 0.50 34.64 -7.15
N ALA A 171 0.31 33.31 -7.19
CA ALA A 171 0.80 32.46 -8.26
C ALA A 171 -0.15 32.44 -9.48
N PRO A 172 0.35 32.13 -10.70
CA PRO A 172 -0.50 31.96 -11.89
C PRO A 172 -1.63 30.94 -11.66
N ARG A 173 -2.85 31.28 -12.06
CA ARG A 173 -4.07 30.48 -11.83
C ARG A 173 -3.97 29.05 -12.37
N GLU A 174 -3.21 28.83 -13.43
CA GLU A 174 -2.97 27.51 -14.02
C GLU A 174 -2.33 26.52 -13.03
N LYS A 175 -1.51 27.02 -12.10
CA LYS A 175 -0.84 26.20 -11.08
C LYS A 175 -1.73 25.86 -9.90
N TRP A 176 -2.81 26.62 -9.65
CA TRP A 176 -3.65 26.48 -8.44
C TRP A 176 -4.24 25.07 -8.29
N ALA A 177 -4.86 24.56 -9.36
CA ALA A 177 -5.53 23.26 -9.32
C ALA A 177 -4.54 22.12 -9.05
N ARG A 178 -3.36 22.14 -9.70
CA ARG A 178 -2.32 21.12 -9.52
C ARG A 178 -1.78 21.13 -8.09
N ILE A 179 -1.32 22.30 -7.61
CA ILE A 179 -0.72 22.45 -6.28
C ILE A 179 -1.73 22.09 -5.17
N SER A 180 -2.98 22.56 -5.31
CA SER A 180 -4.03 22.28 -4.32
C SER A 180 -4.43 20.79 -4.28
N ARG A 181 -4.46 20.10 -5.43
CA ARG A 181 -4.76 18.65 -5.49
C ARG A 181 -3.63 17.86 -4.84
N GLU A 182 -2.40 18.13 -5.23
CA GLU A 182 -1.20 17.53 -4.60
C GLU A 182 -1.19 17.74 -3.09
N THR A 183 -1.54 18.94 -2.62
CA THR A 183 -1.62 19.25 -1.19
C THR A 183 -2.70 18.42 -0.49
N LEU A 184 -3.88 18.24 -1.08
CA LEU A 184 -4.97 17.45 -0.51
C LEU A 184 -4.68 15.94 -0.50
N GLU A 185 -4.02 15.44 -1.56
CA GLU A 185 -3.80 14.01 -1.76
C GLU A 185 -2.55 13.50 -1.04
N ILE A 186 -1.55 14.35 -0.81
CA ILE A 186 -0.24 13.97 -0.27
C ILE A 186 0.04 14.66 1.06
N TYR A 187 0.17 15.98 1.08
CA TYR A 187 0.68 16.70 2.26
C TYR A 187 -0.32 16.76 3.42
N ALA A 188 -1.60 16.94 3.14
CA ALA A 188 -2.61 16.97 4.18
C ALA A 188 -2.76 15.59 4.90
N PRO A 189 -2.83 14.45 4.21
CA PRO A 189 -2.80 13.14 4.85
C PRO A 189 -1.54 12.90 5.71
N ILE A 190 -0.36 13.31 5.24
CA ILE A 190 0.90 13.21 6.01
C ILE A 190 0.81 14.05 7.28
N ALA A 191 0.37 15.31 7.19
CA ALA A 191 0.18 16.18 8.36
C ALA A 191 -0.79 15.55 9.37
N HIS A 192 -1.87 14.93 8.89
CA HIS A 192 -2.82 14.22 9.74
C HIS A 192 -2.19 12.99 10.41
N ARG A 193 -1.40 12.21 9.68
CA ARG A 193 -0.72 11.02 10.20
C ARG A 193 0.31 11.36 11.27
N LEU A 194 1.02 12.48 11.07
CA LEU A 194 1.94 13.03 12.05
C LEU A 194 1.25 13.75 13.23
N GLY A 195 -0.09 13.82 13.23
CA GLY A 195 -0.87 14.47 14.30
C GLY A 195 -0.87 16.00 14.25
N LEU A 196 -0.31 16.62 13.21
CA LEU A 196 -0.32 18.08 13.00
C LEU A 196 -1.70 18.57 12.57
N ASN A 197 -2.67 18.45 13.47
CA ASN A 197 -4.09 18.62 13.12
C ASN A 197 -4.45 20.06 12.72
N GLN A 198 -3.74 21.07 13.21
CA GLN A 198 -3.94 22.45 12.79
C GLN A 198 -3.51 22.62 11.32
N THR A 199 -2.29 22.24 11.00
CA THR A 199 -1.73 22.27 9.64
C THR A 199 -2.58 21.45 8.67
N TYR A 200 -3.00 20.25 9.06
CA TYR A 200 -3.89 19.41 8.26
C TYR A 200 -5.17 20.13 7.85
N ARG A 201 -5.86 20.75 8.83
CA ARG A 201 -7.11 21.49 8.57
C ARG A 201 -6.87 22.72 7.70
N GLU A 202 -5.79 23.45 7.97
CA GLU A 202 -5.42 24.63 7.18
C GLU A 202 -5.11 24.29 5.74
N LEU A 203 -4.28 23.24 5.50
CA LEU A 203 -3.96 22.77 4.15
C LEU A 203 -5.22 22.33 3.39
N GLN A 204 -6.14 21.66 4.04
CA GLN A 204 -7.42 21.28 3.44
C GLN A 204 -8.28 22.49 3.06
N ASP A 205 -8.40 23.45 3.95
CA ASP A 205 -9.27 24.62 3.74
C ASP A 205 -8.72 25.55 2.67
N LEU A 206 -7.39 25.77 2.66
CA LEU A 206 -6.71 26.53 1.61
C LEU A 206 -6.82 25.83 0.24
N SER A 207 -6.63 24.51 0.20
CA SER A 207 -6.79 23.73 -1.04
C SER A 207 -8.23 23.80 -1.56
N PHE A 208 -9.22 23.66 -0.70
CA PHE A 208 -10.63 23.77 -1.06
C PHE A 208 -10.97 25.16 -1.63
N ARG A 209 -10.43 26.22 -1.04
CA ARG A 209 -10.59 27.60 -1.50
C ARG A 209 -10.15 27.76 -2.96
N HIS A 210 -9.02 27.15 -3.35
CA HIS A 210 -8.46 27.28 -4.69
C HIS A 210 -9.02 26.27 -5.70
N LEU A 211 -9.40 25.06 -5.25
CA LEU A 211 -9.99 24.04 -6.13
C LEU A 211 -11.45 24.31 -6.47
N LYS A 212 -12.24 24.77 -5.50
CA LYS A 212 -13.67 24.99 -5.67
C LYS A 212 -14.09 26.38 -5.12
N PRO A 213 -13.54 27.48 -5.68
CA PRO A 213 -13.68 28.83 -5.09
C PRO A 213 -15.13 29.28 -4.95
N TRP A 214 -15.99 28.93 -5.89
CA TRP A 214 -17.40 29.28 -5.83
C TRP A 214 -18.13 28.54 -4.70
N ARG A 215 -17.88 27.24 -4.55
CA ARG A 215 -18.43 26.44 -3.45
C ARG A 215 -17.95 26.94 -2.08
N TYR A 216 -16.64 27.24 -1.99
CA TYR A 216 -16.03 27.83 -0.79
C TYR A 216 -16.71 29.14 -0.40
N ALA A 217 -16.86 30.10 -1.33
CA ALA A 217 -17.48 31.39 -1.07
C ALA A 217 -18.95 31.27 -0.66
N THR A 218 -19.71 30.38 -1.31
CA THR A 218 -21.11 30.13 -0.97
C THR A 218 -21.25 29.57 0.44
N LEU A 219 -20.43 28.57 0.77
CA LEU A 219 -20.43 27.93 2.08
C LEU A 219 -19.98 28.89 3.18
N ALA A 220 -18.95 29.71 2.91
CA ALA A 220 -18.47 30.74 3.82
C ALA A 220 -19.58 31.75 4.19
N LYS A 221 -20.36 32.20 3.20
CA LYS A 221 -21.52 33.09 3.43
C LYS A 221 -22.60 32.40 4.27
N ALA A 222 -22.89 31.11 3.99
CA ALA A 222 -23.89 30.34 4.74
C ALA A 222 -23.48 30.15 6.21
N VAL A 223 -22.21 29.82 6.45
CA VAL A 223 -21.65 29.67 7.80
C VAL A 223 -21.65 30.99 8.56
N ALA A 224 -21.23 32.09 7.92
CA ALA A 224 -21.25 33.43 8.53
C ALA A 224 -22.67 33.86 8.95
N LYS A 225 -23.67 33.61 8.10
CA LYS A 225 -25.08 33.86 8.43
C LYS A 225 -25.58 32.99 9.59
N ALA A 226 -25.20 31.72 9.61
CA ALA A 226 -25.53 30.80 10.70
C ALA A 226 -24.85 31.22 12.03
N ARG A 227 -23.60 31.70 11.97
CA ARG A 227 -22.85 32.21 13.13
C ARG A 227 -23.58 33.40 13.79
N GLY A 228 -24.02 34.38 13.02
CA GLY A 228 -24.75 35.55 13.57
C GLY A 228 -25.99 35.17 14.36
N ARG A 229 -26.74 34.16 13.86
CA ARG A 229 -27.97 33.69 14.54
C ARG A 229 -27.73 32.85 15.78
N ARG A 230 -26.55 32.27 15.98
CA ARG A 230 -26.24 31.30 17.04
C ARG A 230 -25.25 31.83 18.07
N ARG A 231 -24.76 33.06 17.92
CA ARG A 231 -23.75 33.64 18.81
C ARG A 231 -24.21 33.64 20.27
N ASP A 232 -25.44 34.07 20.51
CA ASP A 232 -26.02 34.13 21.85
C ASP A 232 -26.19 32.73 22.45
N LEU A 233 -26.56 31.75 21.61
CA LEU A 233 -26.68 30.37 22.06
C LEU A 233 -25.32 29.78 22.46
N ILE A 234 -24.26 30.05 21.69
CA ILE A 234 -22.90 29.58 21.99
C ILE A 234 -22.42 30.18 23.31
N GLN A 235 -22.62 31.48 23.52
CA GLN A 235 -22.28 32.16 24.78
C GLN A 235 -23.09 31.63 25.97
N LYS A 236 -24.38 31.34 25.75
CA LYS A 236 -25.24 30.73 26.77
C LYS A 236 -24.73 29.36 27.20
N VAL A 237 -24.46 28.48 26.24
CA VAL A 237 -23.90 27.11 26.48
C VAL A 237 -22.56 27.20 27.22
N GLN A 238 -21.67 28.10 26.80
CA GLN A 238 -20.39 28.30 27.45
C GLN A 238 -20.57 28.68 28.92
N LYS A 239 -21.41 29.68 29.23
CA LYS A 239 -21.67 30.13 30.55
C LYS A 239 -22.33 29.08 31.46
N GLU A 240 -23.29 28.32 30.93
CA GLU A 240 -23.94 27.22 31.63
C GLU A 240 -22.92 26.12 32.02
N VAL A 241 -22.02 25.73 31.07
CA VAL A 241 -20.96 24.75 31.32
C VAL A 241 -19.96 25.27 32.36
N GLU A 242 -19.48 26.51 32.23
CA GLU A 242 -18.57 27.12 33.19
C GLU A 242 -19.20 27.14 34.62
N THR A 243 -20.47 27.47 34.72
CA THR A 243 -21.20 27.49 36.00
C THR A 243 -21.31 26.09 36.61
N ALA A 244 -21.66 25.07 35.81
CA ALA A 244 -21.80 23.70 36.28
C ALA A 244 -20.47 23.10 36.76
N PHE A 245 -19.38 23.34 36.02
CA PHE A 245 -18.04 22.87 36.41
C PHE A 245 -17.54 23.59 37.66
N SER A 246 -17.81 24.92 37.81
CA SER A 246 -17.47 25.68 39.01
C SER A 246 -18.25 25.19 40.22
N ALA A 247 -19.54 24.85 40.08
CA ALA A 247 -20.37 24.26 41.13
C ALA A 247 -19.82 22.89 41.61
N ALA A 248 -19.19 22.13 40.69
CA ALA A 248 -18.53 20.88 41.02
C ALA A 248 -17.08 21.08 41.53
N SER A 249 -16.63 22.30 41.79
CA SER A 249 -15.26 22.66 42.22
C SER A 249 -14.20 22.15 41.24
N MET A 250 -14.52 22.09 39.93
CA MET A 250 -13.63 21.60 38.90
C MET A 250 -13.06 22.74 38.06
N THR A 251 -11.73 22.81 37.95
CA THR A 251 -11.04 23.76 37.09
C THR A 251 -11.27 23.43 35.65
N LEU A 252 -11.69 24.40 34.85
CA LEU A 252 -12.00 24.24 33.42
C LEU A 252 -11.44 25.40 32.60
N ARG A 253 -10.82 25.08 31.47
CA ARG A 253 -10.59 26.02 30.37
C ARG A 253 -11.45 25.61 29.19
N ILE A 254 -12.44 26.45 28.83
CA ILE A 254 -13.34 26.17 27.71
C ILE A 254 -12.97 27.04 26.51
N ALA A 255 -12.95 26.43 25.32
CA ALA A 255 -12.73 27.13 24.06
C ALA A 255 -13.76 26.67 23.02
N GLY A 256 -14.45 27.62 22.42
CA GLY A 256 -15.32 27.33 21.26
C GLY A 256 -14.49 26.88 20.06
N ARG A 257 -15.00 25.90 19.33
CA ARG A 257 -14.39 25.38 18.11
C ARG A 257 -15.42 25.38 16.97
N GLU A 258 -15.03 25.96 15.86
CA GLU A 258 -15.79 25.91 14.60
C GLU A 258 -15.13 24.91 13.65
N LYS A 259 -15.93 24.11 12.94
CA LYS A 259 -15.42 23.21 11.90
C LYS A 259 -14.99 24.01 10.67
N THR A 260 -13.90 23.59 10.01
CA THR A 260 -13.43 24.19 8.77
C THR A 260 -14.46 24.01 7.65
N LEU A 261 -14.47 24.93 6.68
CA LEU A 261 -15.38 24.89 5.55
C LEU A 261 -15.23 23.60 4.74
N TYR A 262 -13.98 23.13 4.59
CA TYR A 262 -13.71 21.85 3.91
C TYR A 262 -14.33 20.66 4.67
N SER A 263 -14.24 20.62 6.00
CA SER A 263 -14.83 19.53 6.80
C SER A 263 -16.36 19.50 6.69
N ILE A 264 -17.00 20.68 6.60
CA ILE A 264 -18.45 20.79 6.37
C ILE A 264 -18.79 20.33 4.97
N TYR A 265 -18.06 20.81 3.95
CA TYR A 265 -18.24 20.44 2.55
C TYR A 265 -18.11 18.92 2.35
N ARG A 266 -17.04 18.31 2.88
CA ARG A 266 -16.79 16.87 2.78
C ARG A 266 -17.93 16.06 3.39
N LYS A 267 -18.44 16.47 4.56
CA LYS A 267 -19.57 15.82 5.21
C LYS A 267 -20.86 15.92 4.40
N MET A 268 -21.09 17.06 3.73
CA MET A 268 -22.24 17.24 2.83
C MET A 268 -22.14 16.29 1.63
N GLU A 269 -20.96 16.17 1.03
CA GLU A 269 -20.72 15.29 -0.14
C GLU A 269 -20.80 13.80 0.25
N GLU A 270 -20.10 13.36 1.29
CA GLU A 270 -20.05 11.94 1.70
C GLU A 270 -21.40 11.40 2.19
N LYS A 271 -22.23 12.24 2.78
CA LYS A 271 -23.54 11.85 3.34
C LYS A 271 -24.72 12.38 2.57
N HIS A 272 -24.48 13.00 1.42
CA HIS A 272 -25.53 13.63 0.58
C HIS A 272 -26.46 14.59 1.36
N LEU A 273 -25.87 15.40 2.28
CA LEU A 273 -26.59 16.31 3.14
C LEU A 273 -26.62 17.74 2.57
N SER A 274 -27.73 18.42 2.76
CA SER A 274 -27.78 19.89 2.60
C SER A 274 -27.08 20.58 3.79
N PHE A 275 -26.66 21.84 3.61
CA PHE A 275 -26.02 22.61 4.70
C PHE A 275 -26.91 22.70 5.96
N ALA A 276 -28.22 22.81 5.80
CA ALA A 276 -29.18 22.86 6.90
C ALA A 276 -29.19 21.57 7.77
N GLN A 277 -28.88 20.44 7.18
CA GLN A 277 -28.81 19.14 7.83
C GLN A 277 -27.48 18.87 8.54
N VAL A 278 -26.45 19.70 8.33
CA VAL A 278 -25.20 19.61 9.07
C VAL A 278 -25.37 20.30 10.43
N THR A 279 -25.65 19.51 11.46
CA THR A 279 -26.02 20.01 12.79
C THR A 279 -24.83 20.29 13.70
N ASP A 280 -23.66 19.69 13.44
CA ASP A 280 -22.46 19.72 14.29
C ASP A 280 -21.37 20.70 13.78
N ILE A 281 -21.78 21.91 13.42
CA ILE A 281 -20.88 22.96 12.92
C ILE A 281 -20.04 23.55 14.06
N TYR A 282 -20.61 23.62 15.26
CA TYR A 282 -20.00 24.18 16.45
C TYR A 282 -19.74 23.12 17.49
N GLY A 283 -18.63 23.25 18.18
CA GLY A 283 -18.27 22.40 19.31
C GLY A 283 -17.52 23.18 20.38
N PHE A 284 -17.38 22.59 21.54
CA PHE A 284 -16.59 23.10 22.63
C PHE A 284 -15.47 22.14 22.96
N ARG A 285 -14.32 22.72 23.25
CA ARG A 285 -13.17 22.01 23.78
C ARG A 285 -13.03 22.37 25.26
N LEU A 286 -13.04 21.36 26.09
CA LEU A 286 -12.91 21.46 27.53
C LEU A 286 -11.56 20.88 27.93
N ILE A 287 -10.72 21.70 28.53
CA ILE A 287 -9.41 21.28 29.01
C ILE A 287 -9.48 21.25 30.55
N VAL A 288 -9.19 20.07 31.09
CA VAL A 288 -9.31 19.76 32.52
C VAL A 288 -7.98 19.24 33.06
N PRO A 289 -7.77 19.23 34.40
CA PRO A 289 -6.46 18.96 34.98
C PRO A 289 -5.90 17.56 34.75
N ASN A 290 -6.74 16.53 34.78
CA ASN A 290 -6.31 15.13 34.69
C ASN A 290 -7.36 14.23 34.02
N VAL A 291 -7.00 12.95 33.80
CA VAL A 291 -7.87 11.98 33.12
C VAL A 291 -9.17 11.72 33.90
N ILE A 292 -9.12 11.61 35.22
CA ILE A 292 -10.31 11.41 36.05
C ILE A 292 -11.27 12.58 35.87
N ALA A 293 -10.76 13.81 35.84
CA ALA A 293 -11.55 15.00 35.58
C ALA A 293 -12.21 14.99 34.18
N CYS A 294 -11.62 14.34 33.17
CA CYS A 294 -12.27 14.16 31.87
C CYS A 294 -13.57 13.35 32.00
N TYR A 295 -13.52 12.21 32.69
CA TYR A 295 -14.69 11.35 32.89
C TYR A 295 -15.73 11.97 33.84
N THR A 296 -15.29 12.65 34.90
CA THR A 296 -16.20 13.43 35.80
C THR A 296 -16.90 14.52 35.01
N GLY A 297 -16.15 15.29 34.21
CA GLY A 297 -16.70 16.34 33.36
C GLY A 297 -17.69 15.81 32.32
N LEU A 298 -17.45 14.59 31.76
CA LEU A 298 -18.43 13.93 30.91
C LEU A 298 -19.75 13.68 31.67
N GLY A 299 -19.68 13.21 32.92
CA GLY A 299 -20.85 12.99 33.77
C GLY A 299 -21.63 14.29 34.00
N ILE A 300 -20.94 15.39 34.30
CA ILE A 300 -21.56 16.73 34.47
C ILE A 300 -22.28 17.16 33.20
N LEU A 301 -21.63 17.03 32.03
CA LEU A 301 -22.22 17.38 30.75
C LEU A 301 -23.46 16.54 30.42
N HIS A 302 -23.46 15.23 30.71
CA HIS A 302 -24.59 14.34 30.47
C HIS A 302 -25.76 14.57 31.44
N GLN A 303 -25.51 15.12 32.62
CA GLN A 303 -26.56 15.59 33.52
C GLN A 303 -27.23 16.86 32.98
N MET A 304 -26.42 17.81 32.46
CA MET A 304 -26.91 19.08 31.92
C MET A 304 -27.70 18.89 30.62
N TYR A 305 -27.18 18.08 29.69
CA TYR A 305 -27.69 17.90 28.32
C TYR A 305 -27.81 16.43 27.98
N LYS A 306 -28.82 16.05 27.23
CA LYS A 306 -29.05 14.66 26.84
C LYS A 306 -28.10 14.25 25.70
N PRO A 307 -27.37 13.12 25.81
CA PRO A 307 -26.50 12.65 24.79
C PRO A 307 -27.27 12.06 23.58
N LEU A 308 -26.77 12.32 22.38
CA LEU A 308 -27.25 11.67 21.17
C LEU A 308 -26.72 10.23 21.09
N PRO A 309 -27.58 9.20 20.98
CA PRO A 309 -27.14 7.80 20.88
C PRO A 309 -26.13 7.58 19.76
N GLY A 310 -25.10 6.78 20.00
CA GLY A 310 -24.06 6.45 19.01
C GLY A 310 -23.09 7.61 18.67
N LYS A 311 -23.14 8.74 19.40
CA LYS A 311 -22.26 9.89 19.19
C LYS A 311 -21.19 10.08 20.28
N PHE A 312 -21.10 9.17 21.21
CA PHE A 312 -20.02 9.11 22.18
C PHE A 312 -18.82 8.34 21.62
N LYS A 313 -17.61 8.86 21.83
CA LYS A 313 -16.35 8.19 21.47
C LYS A 313 -15.32 8.42 22.55
N ASP A 314 -14.75 7.35 23.05
CA ASP A 314 -13.67 7.39 24.03
C ASP A 314 -12.33 7.16 23.32
N HIS A 315 -11.62 8.25 23.04
CA HIS A 315 -10.27 8.21 22.51
C HIS A 315 -9.19 8.38 23.60
N ILE A 316 -9.57 8.39 24.88
CA ILE A 316 -8.63 8.32 26.00
C ILE A 316 -8.28 6.84 26.26
N ALA A 317 -9.31 6.01 26.41
CA ALA A 317 -9.13 4.57 26.57
C ALA A 317 -8.52 3.91 25.33
N ILE A 318 -8.94 4.34 24.13
CA ILE A 318 -8.44 3.84 22.85
C ILE A 318 -7.90 5.02 22.04
N ALA A 319 -6.61 5.33 22.23
CA ALA A 319 -5.92 6.40 21.52
C ALA A 319 -5.89 6.13 20.00
N LYS A 320 -5.99 7.19 19.19
CA LYS A 320 -5.81 7.06 17.75
C LYS A 320 -4.35 6.74 17.39
N LEU A 321 -4.13 6.18 16.20
CA LEU A 321 -2.78 5.84 15.70
C LEU A 321 -1.79 7.01 15.68
N ASN A 322 -2.28 8.24 15.60
CA ASN A 322 -1.47 9.46 15.66
C ASN A 322 -1.34 10.04 17.09
N GLY A 323 -1.64 9.25 18.12
CA GLY A 323 -1.54 9.66 19.53
C GLY A 323 -2.65 10.60 20.02
N TYR A 324 -3.65 10.91 19.20
CA TYR A 324 -4.76 11.75 19.61
C TYR A 324 -5.61 11.10 20.69
N GLN A 325 -5.81 11.81 21.82
CA GLN A 325 -6.65 11.39 22.94
C GLN A 325 -7.67 12.49 23.29
N SER A 326 -8.92 12.13 23.48
CA SER A 326 -10.01 13.01 23.94
C SER A 326 -11.30 12.21 24.13
N LEU A 327 -12.18 12.58 25.07
CA LEU A 327 -13.57 12.12 25.04
C LEU A 327 -14.36 13.01 24.09
N HIS A 328 -15.16 12.41 23.23
CA HIS A 328 -16.06 13.12 22.33
C HIS A 328 -17.49 12.74 22.67
N THR A 329 -18.35 13.72 22.89
CA THR A 329 -19.79 13.51 23.05
C THR A 329 -20.56 14.60 22.30
N THR A 330 -21.69 14.23 21.71
CA THR A 330 -22.60 15.18 21.07
C THR A 330 -23.90 15.20 21.87
N LEU A 331 -24.25 16.36 22.34
CA LEU A 331 -25.38 16.58 23.25
C LEU A 331 -26.45 17.46 22.60
N VAL A 332 -27.69 17.29 23.02
CA VAL A 332 -28.81 18.16 22.63
C VAL A 332 -28.80 19.33 23.58
N GLY A 333 -28.29 20.48 23.15
CA GLY A 333 -28.22 21.73 23.90
C GLY A 333 -29.52 22.53 23.84
N PRO A 334 -29.47 23.77 24.30
CA PRO A 334 -30.63 24.67 24.30
C PRO A 334 -31.22 24.83 22.89
N ALA A 335 -32.53 24.99 22.81
CA ALA A 335 -33.29 25.07 21.55
C ALA A 335 -33.13 23.84 20.61
N GLY A 336 -32.79 22.66 21.16
CA GLY A 336 -32.65 21.43 20.37
C GLY A 336 -31.43 21.38 19.47
N VAL A 337 -30.46 22.28 19.61
CA VAL A 337 -29.27 22.34 18.78
C VAL A 337 -28.24 21.30 19.24
N SER A 338 -27.74 20.47 18.33
CA SER A 338 -26.67 19.52 18.63
C SER A 338 -25.33 20.27 18.84
N VAL A 339 -24.65 19.99 19.94
CA VAL A 339 -23.36 20.57 20.31
C VAL A 339 -22.37 19.46 20.59
N GLU A 340 -21.20 19.49 19.93
CA GLU A 340 -20.11 18.54 20.17
C GLU A 340 -19.22 19.07 21.31
N PHE A 341 -18.92 18.21 22.28
CA PHE A 341 -17.96 18.49 23.37
C PHE A 341 -16.77 17.55 23.27
N GLN A 342 -15.59 18.12 23.44
CA GLN A 342 -14.32 17.39 23.46
C GLN A 342 -13.63 17.67 24.79
N LEU A 343 -13.45 16.62 25.63
CA LEU A 343 -12.78 16.75 26.94
C LEU A 343 -11.40 16.09 26.86
N ARG A 344 -10.40 16.79 27.38
CA ARG A 344 -9.01 16.32 27.39
C ARG A 344 -8.17 17.08 28.41
N THR A 345 -7.03 16.52 28.79
CA THR A 345 -6.05 17.22 29.65
C THR A 345 -5.21 18.20 28.84
N GLU A 346 -4.42 19.05 29.49
CA GLU A 346 -3.49 19.95 28.81
C GLU A 346 -2.45 19.18 27.99
N ALA A 347 -1.87 18.10 28.53
CA ALA A 347 -0.93 17.24 27.81
C ALA A 347 -1.56 16.64 26.54
N MET A 348 -2.78 16.09 26.62
CA MET A 348 -3.52 15.59 25.46
C MET A 348 -3.84 16.71 24.47
N HIS A 349 -4.04 17.94 24.95
CA HIS A 349 -4.30 19.08 24.09
C HIS A 349 -3.08 19.44 23.23
N VAL A 350 -1.91 19.48 23.83
CA VAL A 350 -0.65 19.74 23.13
C VAL A 350 -0.41 18.66 22.06
N VAL A 351 -0.52 17.38 22.41
CA VAL A 351 -0.39 16.28 21.44
C VAL A 351 -1.43 16.38 20.32
N ALA A 352 -2.69 16.74 20.66
CA ALA A 352 -3.77 16.86 19.67
C ALA A 352 -3.60 18.03 18.70
N GLU A 353 -2.86 19.09 19.03
CA GLU A 353 -2.62 20.23 18.13
C GLU A 353 -1.28 20.13 17.41
N SER A 354 -0.22 19.68 18.09
CA SER A 354 1.16 19.67 17.60
C SER A 354 1.67 18.28 17.15
N GLY A 355 0.94 17.20 17.44
CA GLY A 355 1.28 15.84 16.99
C GLY A 355 2.71 15.42 17.37
N VAL A 356 3.44 14.90 16.40
CA VAL A 356 4.85 14.48 16.56
C VAL A 356 5.74 15.65 17.01
N ALA A 357 5.43 16.88 16.63
CA ALA A 357 6.18 18.07 17.08
C ALA A 357 6.06 18.31 18.60
N ALA A 358 5.01 17.80 19.25
CA ALA A 358 4.89 17.86 20.71
C ALA A 358 6.05 17.15 21.45
N HIS A 359 6.68 16.17 20.79
CA HIS A 359 7.82 15.43 21.33
C HIS A 359 9.03 16.34 21.63
N TRP A 360 9.30 17.32 20.77
CA TRP A 360 10.36 18.31 21.00
C TRP A 360 10.04 19.24 22.18
N LEU A 361 8.73 19.52 22.42
CA LEU A 361 8.28 20.28 23.57
C LEU A 361 8.59 19.58 24.91
N TYR A 362 8.46 18.25 24.96
CA TYR A 362 8.69 17.48 26.20
C TYR A 362 10.17 17.15 26.42
N LYS A 363 10.97 16.90 25.36
CA LYS A 363 12.43 16.69 25.50
C LYS A 363 13.15 17.91 26.13
N ALA A 364 12.65 19.10 25.89
CA ALA A 364 13.17 20.32 26.52
C ALA A 364 12.84 20.42 28.02
N ALA A 365 11.78 19.73 28.48
CA ALA A 365 11.32 19.80 29.88
C ALA A 365 11.80 18.63 30.75
N GLU A 366 11.94 17.41 30.20
CA GLU A 366 12.37 16.21 30.94
C GLU A 366 13.28 15.28 30.10
N PRO A 367 14.60 15.22 30.37
CA PRO A 367 15.54 14.40 29.59
C PRO A 367 15.33 12.87 29.66
N ASN A 368 14.54 12.37 30.62
CA ASN A 368 14.38 10.94 30.91
C ASN A 368 13.01 10.32 30.54
N ALA A 369 12.15 11.02 29.81
CA ALA A 369 10.83 10.49 29.43
C ALA A 369 10.93 9.54 28.22
N ALA A 370 11.34 8.28 28.46
CA ALA A 370 11.58 7.25 27.43
C ALA A 370 10.33 6.58 26.86
N SER A 371 9.10 6.99 27.18
CA SER A 371 7.91 6.18 26.93
C SER A 371 7.03 6.57 25.73
N ASN A 372 7.22 7.76 25.11
CA ASN A 372 6.34 8.22 24.01
C ASN A 372 7.00 8.25 22.62
N ASP A 373 8.21 7.76 22.49
CA ASP A 373 9.05 7.79 21.25
C ASP A 373 8.50 6.89 20.10
N ARG A 374 7.37 6.19 20.31
CA ARG A 374 7.01 5.04 19.47
C ARG A 374 5.95 5.29 18.39
N LEU A 375 5.21 6.40 18.40
CA LEU A 375 4.03 6.53 17.52
C LEU A 375 4.37 7.04 16.12
N GLY A 376 5.15 8.10 15.99
CA GLY A 376 5.61 8.62 14.69
C GLY A 376 6.70 7.75 14.06
N THR A 377 7.64 7.26 14.89
CA THR A 377 8.74 6.37 14.47
C THR A 377 8.26 5.01 13.99
N LYS A 378 7.22 4.43 14.58
CA LYS A 378 6.66 3.14 14.13
C LYS A 378 6.10 3.20 12.72
N TRP A 379 5.38 4.27 12.38
CA TRP A 379 4.87 4.44 11.02
C TRP A 379 5.99 4.67 10.00
N LEU A 380 6.98 5.50 10.34
CA LEU A 380 8.15 5.72 9.48
C LEU A 380 8.95 4.43 9.30
N GLN A 381 9.08 3.62 10.37
CA GLN A 381 9.72 2.30 10.27
C GLN A 381 8.92 1.35 9.37
N SER A 382 7.59 1.34 9.47
CA SER A 382 6.76 0.51 8.58
C SER A 382 6.89 0.92 7.10
N LEU A 383 7.16 2.19 6.80
CA LEU A 383 7.44 2.65 5.44
C LEU A 383 8.78 2.11 4.91
N LEU A 384 9.82 2.03 5.78
CA LEU A 384 11.10 1.42 5.41
C LEU A 384 10.93 -0.08 5.16
N ASP A 385 10.20 -0.77 6.03
CA ASP A 385 9.91 -2.20 5.88
C ASP A 385 9.17 -2.49 4.56
N ILE A 386 8.16 -1.67 4.21
CA ILE A 386 7.45 -1.76 2.92
C ILE A 386 8.41 -1.53 1.75
N GLN A 387 9.36 -0.59 1.88
CA GLN A 387 10.34 -0.31 0.83
C GLN A 387 11.27 -1.49 0.56
N ASP A 388 11.78 -2.11 1.62
CA ASP A 388 12.71 -3.24 1.49
C ASP A 388 12.02 -4.45 0.83
N GLU A 389 10.71 -4.56 0.98
CA GLU A 389 9.87 -5.61 0.44
C GLU A 389 9.34 -5.33 -0.98
N THR A 390 9.23 -4.04 -1.40
CA THR A 390 8.68 -3.63 -2.71
C THR A 390 9.77 -3.09 -3.63
N ARG A 391 9.90 -3.69 -4.83
CA ARG A 391 10.84 -3.22 -5.87
C ARG A 391 10.21 -2.21 -6.82
N ASP A 392 8.87 -2.24 -6.96
CA ASP A 392 8.11 -1.37 -7.85
C ASP A 392 7.56 -0.15 -7.11
N ALA A 393 7.75 1.04 -7.69
CA ALA A 393 7.30 2.30 -7.12
C ALA A 393 5.77 2.45 -7.10
N ALA A 394 5.07 1.89 -8.09
CA ALA A 394 3.61 1.92 -8.14
C ALA A 394 3.00 1.05 -7.04
N GLU A 395 3.55 -0.14 -6.81
CA GLU A 395 3.15 -1.02 -5.72
C GLU A 395 3.41 -0.38 -4.35
N PHE A 396 4.58 0.23 -4.16
CA PHE A 396 4.91 0.98 -2.95
C PHE A 396 3.89 2.10 -2.70
N TRP A 397 3.52 2.85 -3.74
CA TRP A 397 2.54 3.93 -3.66
C TRP A 397 1.15 3.44 -3.24
N ASP A 398 0.68 2.33 -3.80
CA ASP A 398 -0.61 1.74 -3.43
C ASP A 398 -0.63 1.26 -1.99
N HIS A 399 0.47 0.70 -1.47
CA HIS A 399 0.60 0.33 -0.07
C HIS A 399 0.54 1.54 0.85
N VAL A 400 1.29 2.59 0.51
CA VAL A 400 1.34 3.82 1.32
C VAL A 400 0.01 4.57 1.30
N LYS A 401 -0.71 4.60 0.18
CA LYS A 401 -2.07 5.20 0.11
C LYS A 401 -3.00 4.60 1.17
N VAL A 402 -3.01 3.29 1.31
CA VAL A 402 -3.87 2.62 2.30
C VAL A 402 -3.48 3.03 3.73
N ASP A 403 -2.18 3.16 4.00
CA ASP A 403 -1.68 3.54 5.32
C ASP A 403 -1.84 5.03 5.65
N LEU A 404 -1.90 5.90 4.65
CA LEU A 404 -2.09 7.35 4.85
C LEU A 404 -3.51 7.72 5.27
N PHE A 405 -4.53 6.90 4.91
CA PHE A 405 -5.91 7.23 5.23
C PHE A 405 -6.28 6.82 6.67
N PRO A 406 -6.84 7.74 7.48
CA PRO A 406 -6.93 7.63 8.93
C PRO A 406 -8.12 6.82 9.49
N ASP A 407 -8.98 6.28 8.66
CA ASP A 407 -10.13 5.50 9.11
C ASP A 407 -9.67 4.10 9.54
N ALA A 408 -9.35 3.97 10.83
CA ALA A 408 -8.99 2.70 11.44
C ALA A 408 -10.18 2.02 12.12
N VAL A 409 -10.21 0.69 12.06
CA VAL A 409 -11.03 -0.16 12.92
C VAL A 409 -10.15 -0.73 14.04
N TYR A 410 -10.71 -0.76 15.25
CA TYR A 410 -10.04 -1.28 16.44
C TYR A 410 -10.66 -2.63 16.76
N VAL A 411 -9.83 -3.67 16.72
CA VAL A 411 -10.22 -5.05 16.99
C VAL A 411 -9.41 -5.61 18.15
N PHE A 412 -9.89 -6.66 18.77
CA PHE A 412 -9.27 -7.29 19.94
C PHE A 412 -8.73 -8.66 19.58
N THR A 413 -7.56 -8.98 20.09
CA THR A 413 -7.12 -10.37 20.15
C THR A 413 -7.84 -11.10 21.29
N PRO A 414 -7.85 -12.46 21.32
CA PRO A 414 -8.40 -13.22 22.45
C PRO A 414 -7.73 -12.89 23.80
N LYS A 415 -6.51 -12.34 23.76
CA LYS A 415 -5.78 -11.86 24.96
C LYS A 415 -6.10 -10.40 25.31
N SER A 416 -7.20 -9.83 24.78
CA SER A 416 -7.65 -8.46 25.01
C SER A 416 -6.65 -7.36 24.56
N GLN A 417 -5.71 -7.69 23.67
CA GLN A 417 -4.85 -6.69 23.07
C GLN A 417 -5.59 -5.97 21.94
N ILE A 418 -5.50 -4.65 21.92
CA ILE A 418 -6.15 -3.81 20.90
C ILE A 418 -5.22 -3.69 19.69
N MET A 419 -5.75 -3.98 18.52
CA MET A 419 -5.07 -3.78 17.24
C MET A 419 -5.87 -2.81 16.37
N ALA A 420 -5.17 -1.83 15.81
CA ALA A 420 -5.75 -0.88 14.88
C ALA A 420 -5.39 -1.29 13.43
N LEU A 421 -6.40 -1.45 12.61
CA LEU A 421 -6.28 -1.82 11.19
C LEU A 421 -7.01 -0.78 10.33
N PRO A 422 -6.64 -0.61 9.05
CA PRO A 422 -7.38 0.23 8.13
C PRO A 422 -8.83 -0.24 7.99
N ARG A 423 -9.76 0.69 7.79
CA ARG A 423 -11.16 0.36 7.53
C ARG A 423 -11.30 -0.50 6.29
N GLY A 424 -12.10 -1.57 6.36
CA GLY A 424 -12.25 -2.58 5.33
C GLY A 424 -11.18 -3.67 5.37
N ALA A 425 -10.27 -3.64 6.38
CA ALA A 425 -9.35 -4.75 6.62
C ALA A 425 -10.11 -6.03 6.94
N THR A 426 -9.56 -7.15 6.49
CA THR A 426 -10.13 -8.48 6.64
C THR A 426 -9.44 -9.28 7.73
N VAL A 427 -9.94 -10.47 8.02
CA VAL A 427 -9.29 -11.41 8.94
C VAL A 427 -7.86 -11.73 8.52
N VAL A 428 -7.58 -11.87 7.22
CA VAL A 428 -6.23 -12.12 6.72
C VAL A 428 -5.30 -10.94 7.02
N ASP A 429 -5.78 -9.70 6.83
CA ASP A 429 -5.02 -8.50 7.21
C ASP A 429 -4.65 -8.51 8.70
N PHE A 430 -5.58 -8.91 9.56
CA PHE A 430 -5.34 -9.05 11.00
C PHE A 430 -4.29 -10.12 11.31
N ALA A 431 -4.36 -11.29 10.66
CA ALA A 431 -3.41 -12.37 10.85
C ALA A 431 -1.96 -11.92 10.54
N TYR A 432 -1.75 -11.24 9.39
CA TYR A 432 -0.45 -10.68 9.02
C TYR A 432 -0.03 -9.49 9.90
N ALA A 433 -0.97 -8.75 10.47
CA ALA A 433 -0.66 -7.69 11.42
C ALA A 433 -0.11 -8.23 12.73
N ILE A 434 -0.54 -9.42 13.18
CA ILE A 434 0.01 -10.11 14.36
C ILE A 434 1.44 -10.58 14.03
N HIS A 435 1.57 -11.51 13.07
CA HIS A 435 2.86 -12.07 12.66
C HIS A 435 2.76 -12.72 11.29
N SER A 436 3.82 -12.61 10.46
CA SER A 436 3.83 -13.18 9.10
C SER A 436 3.56 -14.69 9.11
N ASN A 437 4.17 -15.43 10.05
CA ASN A 437 3.96 -16.86 10.17
C ASN A 437 2.49 -17.25 10.50
N ILE A 438 1.77 -16.42 11.27
CA ILE A 438 0.34 -16.63 11.54
C ILE A 438 -0.44 -16.36 10.25
N GLY A 439 -0.10 -15.29 9.52
CA GLY A 439 -0.70 -14.98 8.23
C GLY A 439 -0.52 -16.10 7.21
N ASP A 440 0.71 -16.61 7.07
CA ASP A 440 1.06 -17.65 6.09
C ASP A 440 0.34 -18.99 6.38
N HIS A 441 0.11 -19.33 7.65
CA HIS A 441 -0.53 -20.58 8.07
C HIS A 441 -2.01 -20.42 8.43
N THR A 442 -2.66 -19.31 8.10
CA THR A 442 -4.07 -19.08 8.39
C THR A 442 -4.96 -20.07 7.62
N SER A 443 -5.75 -20.87 8.35
CA SER A 443 -6.70 -21.83 7.76
C SER A 443 -8.15 -21.43 7.96
N ALA A 444 -8.50 -20.89 9.14
CA ALA A 444 -9.85 -20.45 9.50
C ALA A 444 -9.78 -19.29 10.49
N ALA A 445 -10.92 -18.67 10.78
CA ALA A 445 -11.02 -17.65 11.81
C ALA A 445 -12.39 -17.60 12.47
N ARG A 446 -12.40 -17.03 13.68
CA ARG A 446 -13.62 -16.71 14.42
C ARG A 446 -13.67 -15.23 14.75
N ILE A 447 -14.84 -14.64 14.64
CA ILE A 447 -15.13 -13.29 15.12
C ILE A 447 -16.21 -13.40 16.20
N ASN A 448 -15.91 -12.90 17.39
CA ASN A 448 -16.81 -12.94 18.54
C ASN A 448 -17.30 -14.38 18.91
N GLY A 449 -16.48 -15.41 18.60
CA GLY A 449 -16.77 -16.83 18.81
C GLY A 449 -17.35 -17.55 17.58
N ASP A 450 -17.91 -16.84 16.61
CA ASP A 450 -18.51 -17.41 15.41
C ASP A 450 -17.47 -17.62 14.30
N GLN A 451 -17.48 -18.77 13.65
CA GLN A 451 -16.61 -19.04 12.50
C GLN A 451 -17.04 -18.22 11.29
N VAL A 452 -16.08 -17.55 10.67
CA VAL A 452 -16.32 -16.62 9.53
C VAL A 452 -15.38 -16.90 8.38
N PRO A 453 -15.79 -16.57 7.13
CA PRO A 453 -14.89 -16.59 5.98
C PRO A 453 -13.71 -15.62 6.15
N LEU A 454 -12.52 -15.99 5.68
CA LEU A 454 -11.29 -15.18 5.80
C LEU A 454 -11.40 -13.79 5.14
N ARG A 455 -12.28 -13.62 4.15
CA ARG A 455 -12.58 -12.34 3.48
C ARG A 455 -13.49 -11.40 4.27
N THR A 456 -13.96 -11.82 5.45
CA THR A 456 -14.88 -11.00 6.27
C THR A 456 -14.20 -9.71 6.71
N GLU A 457 -14.83 -8.57 6.45
CA GLU A 457 -14.38 -7.25 6.88
C GLU A 457 -14.58 -7.08 8.39
N LEU A 458 -13.56 -6.56 9.06
CA LEU A 458 -13.55 -6.35 10.49
C LEU A 458 -14.25 -5.05 10.89
N LYS A 459 -14.92 -5.07 12.04
CA LYS A 459 -15.63 -3.93 12.63
C LYS A 459 -15.02 -3.54 13.97
N ASN A 460 -15.28 -2.30 14.38
CA ASN A 460 -14.85 -1.85 15.70
C ASN A 460 -15.46 -2.72 16.81
N GLY A 461 -14.61 -3.21 17.70
CA GLY A 461 -15.02 -4.03 18.84
C GLY A 461 -15.00 -5.53 18.61
N ASP A 462 -14.72 -6.00 17.37
CA ASP A 462 -14.62 -7.42 17.08
C ASP A 462 -13.46 -8.07 17.85
N VAL A 463 -13.72 -9.23 18.46
CA VAL A 463 -12.70 -10.12 19.01
C VAL A 463 -12.36 -11.15 17.94
N VAL A 464 -11.13 -11.11 17.43
CA VAL A 464 -10.71 -11.92 16.28
C VAL A 464 -9.74 -13.01 16.73
N GLU A 465 -10.10 -14.25 16.47
CA GLU A 465 -9.28 -15.44 16.69
C GLU A 465 -8.87 -16.04 15.33
N VAL A 466 -7.57 -16.20 15.10
CA VAL A 466 -7.03 -16.83 13.88
C VAL A 466 -6.66 -18.28 14.20
N ILE A 467 -7.15 -19.21 13.41
CA ILE A 467 -6.84 -20.62 13.48
C ILE A 467 -5.79 -20.94 12.41
N THR A 468 -4.67 -21.50 12.83
CA THR A 468 -3.56 -21.85 11.95
C THR A 468 -3.44 -23.37 11.78
N ALA A 469 -3.01 -23.80 10.60
CA ALA A 469 -2.66 -25.19 10.31
C ALA A 469 -1.27 -25.25 9.65
N PRO A 470 -0.40 -26.18 10.04
CA PRO A 470 0.97 -26.27 9.53
C PRO A 470 1.05 -26.48 8.00
N VAL A 471 0.02 -27.09 7.41
CA VAL A 471 -0.06 -27.39 5.98
C VAL A 471 -0.72 -26.25 5.19
N SER A 472 -1.31 -25.25 5.87
CA SER A 472 -1.96 -24.13 5.20
C SER A 472 -0.93 -23.18 4.60
N THR A 473 -1.19 -22.73 3.37
CA THR A 473 -0.35 -21.77 2.63
C THR A 473 -1.20 -20.62 2.12
N PRO A 474 -0.60 -19.43 1.90
CA PRO A 474 -1.32 -18.28 1.37
C PRO A 474 -1.94 -18.55 0.01
N ASN A 475 -3.24 -18.30 -0.11
CA ASN A 475 -3.95 -18.44 -1.37
C ASN A 475 -3.78 -17.17 -2.22
N PRO A 476 -3.40 -17.27 -3.51
CA PRO A 476 -3.32 -16.12 -4.42
C PRO A 476 -4.60 -15.26 -4.48
N ALA A 477 -5.78 -15.89 -4.32
CA ALA A 477 -7.06 -15.19 -4.28
C ALA A 477 -7.19 -14.18 -3.12
N TRP A 478 -6.38 -14.30 -2.06
CA TRP A 478 -6.37 -13.36 -0.94
C TRP A 478 -5.95 -11.95 -1.37
N LEU A 479 -5.09 -11.84 -2.39
CA LEU A 479 -4.67 -10.56 -2.96
C LEU A 479 -5.85 -9.71 -3.48
N GLY A 480 -6.98 -10.36 -3.83
CA GLY A 480 -8.18 -9.69 -4.31
C GLY A 480 -8.97 -8.94 -3.23
N PHE A 481 -8.85 -9.34 -1.96
CA PHE A 481 -9.66 -8.76 -0.88
C PHE A 481 -8.85 -8.16 0.28
N VAL A 482 -7.58 -8.53 0.49
CA VAL A 482 -6.75 -7.91 1.54
C VAL A 482 -6.54 -6.42 1.27
N ARG A 483 -6.49 -5.63 2.34
CA ARG A 483 -6.40 -4.17 2.28
C ARG A 483 -5.04 -3.65 2.69
N THR A 484 -4.35 -4.29 3.66
CA THR A 484 -3.08 -3.77 4.16
C THR A 484 -1.93 -4.04 3.20
N GLY A 485 -1.03 -3.06 3.07
CA GLY A 485 0.20 -3.20 2.31
C GLY A 485 1.06 -4.36 2.83
N ARG A 486 1.14 -4.51 4.15
CA ARG A 486 1.89 -5.60 4.80
C ARG A 486 1.38 -7.00 4.40
N ALA A 487 0.06 -7.23 4.44
CA ALA A 487 -0.49 -8.53 4.01
C ALA A 487 -0.22 -8.80 2.53
N ARG A 488 -0.46 -7.81 1.65
CA ARG A 488 -0.20 -7.94 0.21
C ARG A 488 1.26 -8.26 -0.10
N SER A 489 2.19 -7.51 0.52
CA SER A 489 3.63 -7.71 0.31
C SER A 489 4.06 -9.10 0.79
N LYS A 490 3.66 -9.52 2.00
CA LYS A 490 4.02 -10.84 2.55
C LYS A 490 3.44 -11.98 1.70
N ILE A 491 2.17 -11.91 1.30
CA ILE A 491 1.54 -12.90 0.42
C ILE A 491 2.30 -12.99 -0.92
N ARG A 492 2.60 -11.86 -1.57
CA ARG A 492 3.35 -11.85 -2.83
C ARG A 492 4.75 -12.39 -2.67
N HIS A 493 5.44 -12.03 -1.59
CA HIS A 493 6.77 -12.55 -1.30
C HIS A 493 6.75 -14.07 -1.12
N TYR A 494 5.81 -14.59 -0.33
CA TYR A 494 5.63 -16.02 -0.12
C TYR A 494 5.37 -16.76 -1.45
N LEU A 495 4.39 -16.29 -2.23
CA LEU A 495 4.04 -16.87 -3.52
C LEU A 495 5.21 -16.83 -4.51
N LYS A 496 5.99 -15.76 -4.51
CA LYS A 496 7.19 -15.64 -5.34
C LYS A 496 8.29 -16.60 -4.93
N THR A 497 8.50 -16.75 -3.61
CA THR A 497 9.50 -17.70 -3.07
C THR A 497 9.10 -19.13 -3.39
N LEU A 498 7.81 -19.47 -3.24
CA LEU A 498 7.27 -20.77 -3.62
C LEU A 498 7.45 -21.04 -5.11
N ALA A 499 7.08 -20.08 -5.98
CA ALA A 499 7.26 -20.17 -7.43
C ALA A 499 8.74 -20.34 -7.82
N HIS A 500 9.67 -19.71 -7.11
CA HIS A 500 11.10 -19.89 -7.31
C HIS A 500 11.55 -21.30 -6.98
N ALA A 501 11.17 -21.83 -5.82
CA ALA A 501 11.52 -23.20 -5.40
C ALA A 501 10.93 -24.28 -6.32
N GLU A 502 9.66 -24.09 -6.74
CA GLU A 502 9.01 -25.00 -7.71
C GLU A 502 9.70 -24.94 -9.09
N SER A 503 10.06 -23.73 -9.56
CA SER A 503 10.75 -23.54 -10.82
C SER A 503 12.16 -24.10 -10.78
N GLU A 504 12.87 -24.00 -9.65
CA GLU A 504 14.18 -24.61 -9.44
C GLU A 504 14.09 -26.15 -9.54
N GLY A 505 13.15 -26.75 -8.80
CA GLY A 505 12.91 -28.21 -8.85
C GLY A 505 12.50 -28.71 -10.24
N LEU A 506 11.66 -27.94 -10.97
CA LEU A 506 11.32 -28.26 -12.35
C LEU A 506 12.55 -28.15 -13.27
N GLY A 507 13.35 -27.10 -13.13
CA GLY A 507 14.56 -26.89 -13.91
C GLY A 507 15.60 -28.00 -13.70
N GLU A 508 15.73 -28.48 -12.47
CA GLU A 508 16.59 -29.64 -12.15
C GLU A 508 16.12 -30.91 -12.86
N LYS A 509 14.82 -31.21 -12.82
CA LYS A 509 14.22 -32.34 -13.54
C LYS A 509 14.44 -32.25 -15.06
N LEU A 510 14.20 -31.07 -15.66
CA LEU A 510 14.38 -30.81 -17.08
C LEU A 510 15.85 -30.93 -17.51
N LEU A 511 16.77 -30.40 -16.72
CA LEU A 511 18.21 -30.51 -17.02
C LEU A 511 18.70 -31.94 -16.87
N ALA A 512 18.27 -32.68 -15.86
CA ALA A 512 18.58 -34.08 -15.67
C ALA A 512 18.06 -34.94 -16.83
N GLN A 513 16.84 -34.65 -17.31
CA GLN A 513 16.29 -35.32 -18.50
C GLN A 513 17.15 -35.05 -19.76
N ALA A 514 17.51 -33.77 -19.99
CA ALA A 514 18.34 -33.39 -21.10
C ALA A 514 19.76 -34.02 -21.04
N LEU A 515 20.32 -34.14 -19.85
CA LEU A 515 21.63 -34.80 -19.64
C LEU A 515 21.57 -36.31 -19.90
N ARG A 516 20.49 -36.99 -19.53
CA ARG A 516 20.29 -38.42 -19.84
C ARG A 516 20.24 -38.65 -21.36
N ALA A 517 19.56 -37.77 -22.11
CA ALA A 517 19.53 -37.84 -23.58
C ALA A 517 20.93 -37.67 -24.22
N GLU A 518 21.86 -36.98 -23.53
CA GLU A 518 23.26 -36.83 -23.97
C GLU A 518 24.17 -37.93 -23.34
N GLY A 519 23.62 -38.92 -22.59
CA GLY A 519 24.36 -40.08 -22.07
C GLY A 519 24.96 -39.86 -20.66
N LEU A 520 24.49 -38.90 -19.89
CA LEU A 520 24.88 -38.69 -18.51
C LEU A 520 23.75 -39.11 -17.54
N GLY A 521 24.05 -40.04 -16.63
CA GLY A 521 23.01 -40.63 -15.75
C GLY A 521 22.49 -39.72 -14.65
N LYS A 522 23.30 -38.81 -14.15
CA LYS A 522 22.94 -37.88 -13.05
C LYS A 522 23.52 -36.50 -13.28
N LEU A 523 22.84 -35.51 -12.71
CA LEU A 523 23.34 -34.14 -12.60
C LEU A 523 24.54 -34.10 -11.65
N PRO A 524 25.71 -33.50 -12.02
CA PRO A 524 26.87 -33.34 -11.15
C PRO A 524 26.49 -32.60 -9.86
N GLU A 525 26.94 -33.14 -8.72
CA GLU A 525 26.76 -32.45 -7.43
C GLU A 525 27.72 -31.26 -7.32
N GLU A 526 27.42 -30.31 -6.43
CA GLU A 526 28.26 -29.12 -6.18
C GLU A 526 29.33 -29.47 -5.13
N ASP A 527 30.25 -30.36 -5.52
CA ASP A 527 31.38 -30.83 -4.71
C ASP A 527 32.70 -30.18 -5.18
N GLU A 528 33.79 -30.42 -4.43
CA GLU A 528 35.11 -29.84 -4.76
C GLU A 528 35.62 -30.25 -6.16
N GLN A 529 35.21 -31.41 -6.69
CA GLN A 529 35.61 -31.88 -7.99
C GLN A 529 34.90 -31.17 -9.14
N HIS A 530 33.64 -30.78 -8.93
CA HIS A 530 32.80 -30.16 -9.95
C HIS A 530 32.65 -28.63 -9.78
N GLN A 531 33.24 -28.03 -8.72
CA GLN A 531 33.14 -26.59 -8.48
C GLN A 531 33.62 -25.76 -9.66
N ALA A 532 34.78 -26.10 -10.21
CA ALA A 532 35.34 -25.41 -11.38
C ALA A 532 34.47 -25.57 -12.64
N LEU A 533 33.78 -26.72 -12.80
CA LEU A 533 32.81 -27.00 -13.84
C LEU A 533 31.60 -26.09 -13.75
N TRP A 534 30.99 -26.00 -12.54
CA TRP A 534 29.85 -25.13 -12.29
C TRP A 534 30.21 -23.65 -12.49
N GLU A 535 31.38 -23.19 -12.02
CA GLU A 535 31.82 -21.83 -12.25
C GLU A 535 31.95 -21.48 -13.75
N LYS A 536 32.53 -22.38 -14.56
CA LYS A 536 32.61 -22.17 -16.01
C LYS A 536 31.23 -22.16 -16.67
N LEU A 537 30.32 -23.05 -16.25
CA LEU A 537 28.97 -23.13 -16.78
C LEU A 537 28.17 -21.87 -16.42
N LEU A 538 28.22 -21.40 -15.16
CA LEU A 538 27.56 -20.20 -14.68
C LEU A 538 28.06 -18.93 -15.39
N ARG A 539 29.38 -18.80 -15.65
CA ARG A 539 29.91 -17.72 -16.48
C ARG A 539 29.38 -17.75 -17.90
N PHE A 540 29.30 -18.94 -18.52
CA PHE A 540 28.74 -19.08 -19.85
C PHE A 540 27.26 -18.71 -19.89
N THR A 541 26.51 -19.09 -18.89
CA THR A 541 25.07 -18.82 -18.82
C THR A 541 24.77 -17.42 -18.27
N GLY A 542 25.74 -16.71 -17.67
CA GLY A 542 25.53 -15.39 -17.08
C GLY A 542 24.72 -15.41 -15.76
N ASN A 543 24.55 -16.58 -15.15
CA ASN A 543 23.89 -16.75 -13.87
C ASN A 543 24.91 -16.68 -12.74
N ARG A 544 24.48 -16.27 -11.54
CA ARG A 544 25.35 -16.13 -10.35
C ARG A 544 25.44 -17.41 -9.53
N THR A 545 24.37 -18.18 -9.50
CA THR A 545 24.24 -19.40 -8.71
C THR A 545 23.61 -20.53 -9.51
N ARG A 546 23.84 -21.78 -9.08
CA ARG A 546 23.18 -22.97 -9.64
C ARG A 546 21.66 -22.88 -9.54
N ALA A 547 21.14 -22.46 -8.39
CA ALA A 547 19.71 -22.26 -8.15
C ALA A 547 19.08 -21.26 -9.15
N GLU A 548 19.78 -20.15 -9.46
CA GLU A 548 19.34 -19.18 -10.46
C GLU A 548 19.30 -19.78 -11.86
N LEU A 549 20.32 -20.58 -12.25
CA LEU A 549 20.34 -21.27 -13.52
C LEU A 549 19.20 -22.29 -13.65
N LEU A 550 18.98 -23.10 -12.61
CA LEU A 550 17.90 -24.08 -12.59
C LEU A 550 16.53 -23.39 -12.63
N THR A 551 16.35 -22.31 -11.90
CA THR A 551 15.11 -21.50 -11.96
C THR A 551 14.88 -20.94 -13.38
N ASP A 552 15.93 -20.43 -14.04
CA ASP A 552 15.83 -19.91 -15.42
C ASP A 552 15.50 -21.01 -16.43
N ILE A 553 15.98 -22.24 -16.21
CA ILE A 553 15.59 -23.41 -17.01
C ILE A 553 14.11 -23.76 -16.75
N GLY A 554 13.68 -23.85 -15.49
CA GLY A 554 12.29 -24.17 -15.14
C GLY A 554 11.28 -23.15 -15.64
N LEU A 555 11.65 -21.87 -15.70
CA LEU A 555 10.85 -20.79 -16.29
C LEU A 555 10.90 -20.74 -17.82
N GLY A 556 11.70 -21.58 -18.47
CA GLY A 556 11.84 -21.58 -19.94
C GLY A 556 12.63 -20.41 -20.52
N LYS A 557 13.31 -19.63 -19.69
CA LYS A 557 14.22 -18.57 -20.15
C LYS A 557 15.48 -19.15 -20.80
N ARG A 558 15.86 -20.38 -20.38
CA ARG A 558 16.98 -21.13 -20.96
C ARG A 558 16.54 -22.52 -21.38
N ILE A 559 17.09 -22.98 -22.48
CA ILE A 559 16.77 -24.31 -23.05
C ILE A 559 17.67 -25.35 -22.40
N ALA A 560 17.08 -26.32 -21.71
CA ALA A 560 17.80 -27.36 -20.97
C ALA A 560 18.77 -28.16 -21.82
N SER A 561 18.42 -28.49 -23.08
CA SER A 561 19.29 -29.24 -23.99
C SER A 561 20.56 -28.46 -24.37
N ILE A 562 20.50 -27.14 -24.51
CA ILE A 562 21.69 -26.32 -24.81
C ILE A 562 22.62 -26.30 -23.59
N VAL A 563 22.04 -26.15 -22.38
CA VAL A 563 22.82 -26.18 -21.13
C VAL A 563 23.44 -27.56 -20.90
N ALA A 564 22.68 -28.63 -21.17
CA ALA A 564 23.17 -30.02 -21.08
C ALA A 564 24.34 -30.28 -22.02
N LYS A 565 24.24 -29.90 -23.30
CA LYS A 565 25.34 -30.04 -24.30
C LYS A 565 26.59 -29.28 -23.84
N ARG A 566 26.42 -28.09 -23.29
CA ARG A 566 27.55 -27.31 -22.79
C ARG A 566 28.18 -27.94 -21.53
N LEU A 567 27.35 -28.44 -20.60
CA LEU A 567 27.82 -29.17 -19.44
C LEU A 567 28.62 -30.42 -19.84
N MET A 568 28.10 -31.21 -20.78
CA MET A 568 28.78 -32.36 -21.33
C MET A 568 30.15 -32.03 -21.96
N ALA A 569 30.23 -30.93 -22.71
CA ALA A 569 31.47 -30.48 -23.28
C ALA A 569 32.52 -30.11 -22.19
N LEU A 570 32.07 -29.49 -21.12
CA LEU A 570 32.91 -29.13 -19.96
C LEU A 570 33.36 -30.38 -19.16
N MET A 571 32.48 -31.39 -19.02
CA MET A 571 32.80 -32.68 -18.39
C MET A 571 33.82 -33.47 -19.20
N ALA A 572 33.73 -33.45 -20.51
CA ALA A 572 34.73 -34.05 -21.37
C ALA A 572 36.14 -33.44 -21.21
N GLU A 573 36.22 -32.11 -20.87
CA GLU A 573 37.50 -31.44 -20.56
C GLU A 573 38.17 -32.01 -19.28
N ILE A 574 37.35 -32.50 -18.32
CA ILE A 574 37.85 -33.13 -17.06
C ILE A 574 38.00 -34.68 -17.19
N GLY A 575 37.79 -35.24 -18.36
CA GLY A 575 38.02 -36.66 -18.65
C GLY A 575 36.84 -37.57 -18.43
N GLU A 576 35.66 -37.02 -18.06
CA GLU A 576 34.42 -37.79 -17.95
C GLU A 576 33.82 -38.03 -19.35
N ARG A 577 33.45 -39.27 -19.65
CA ARG A 577 32.90 -39.65 -20.93
C ARG A 577 31.45 -40.09 -20.79
N PRO A 578 30.59 -39.85 -21.85
CA PRO A 578 29.25 -40.37 -21.90
C PRO A 578 29.19 -41.91 -21.75
N ASP A 579 28.21 -42.40 -21.03
CA ASP A 579 27.99 -43.84 -20.89
C ASP A 579 27.38 -44.40 -22.19
N ALA A 580 28.18 -45.20 -22.88
CA ALA A 580 27.77 -45.84 -24.15
C ALA A 580 26.58 -46.78 -23.99
N LEU A 581 26.34 -47.34 -22.80
CA LEU A 581 25.17 -48.18 -22.51
C LEU A 581 23.87 -47.35 -22.39
N LEU A 582 23.96 -46.16 -21.88
CA LEU A 582 22.80 -45.25 -21.82
C LEU A 582 22.42 -44.78 -23.24
N LEU A 583 23.39 -44.39 -24.05
CA LEU A 583 23.18 -43.99 -25.45
C LEU A 583 22.64 -45.11 -26.34
N SER A 584 23.01 -46.37 -26.07
CA SER A 584 22.53 -47.51 -26.86
C SER A 584 21.10 -47.95 -26.52
N ARG A 585 20.66 -47.77 -25.28
CA ARG A 585 19.30 -48.08 -24.82
C ARG A 585 18.24 -47.15 -25.45
N GLU A 586 18.52 -45.88 -25.62
CA GLU A 586 17.57 -44.92 -26.21
C GLU A 586 17.34 -45.10 -27.71
N ARG A 587 18.26 -45.75 -28.46
CA ARG A 587 18.11 -46.00 -29.88
C ARG A 587 17.28 -47.23 -30.26
N PHE A 588 17.02 -48.14 -29.31
CA PHE A 588 16.37 -49.43 -29.60
C PHE A 588 14.94 -49.61 -29.12
N THR A 589 14.36 -48.67 -28.36
CA THR A 589 12.99 -48.82 -27.84
C THR A 589 12.20 -47.51 -28.02
N SER A 590 11.43 -47.47 -29.12
CA SER A 590 10.66 -46.28 -29.48
C SER A 590 9.42 -45.96 -28.63
N HIS A 591 9.03 -46.80 -27.69
CA HIS A 591 7.88 -46.55 -26.80
C HIS A 591 8.14 -46.73 -25.30
N GLU A 592 9.04 -47.60 -24.84
CA GLU A 592 9.32 -47.81 -23.42
C GLU A 592 10.47 -46.93 -22.85
N ALA A 593 11.34 -46.40 -23.71
CA ALA A 593 12.44 -45.53 -23.27
C ALA A 593 11.98 -44.07 -23.01
N VAL A 594 10.85 -43.67 -23.56
CA VAL A 594 10.24 -42.36 -23.29
C VAL A 594 9.77 -42.24 -21.84
N SER A 595 9.32 -43.38 -21.22
CA SER A 595 8.77 -43.35 -19.85
C SER A 595 9.83 -43.27 -18.74
N GLN A 596 11.06 -43.69 -18.94
CA GLN A 596 12.10 -43.65 -17.89
C GLN A 596 12.73 -42.28 -17.62
N GLY A 597 12.39 -41.25 -18.38
CA GLY A 597 12.90 -39.88 -18.27
C GLY A 597 11.84 -38.82 -18.20
N ALA A 598 10.55 -39.18 -18.27
CA ALA A 598 9.45 -38.23 -18.29
C ALA A 598 9.33 -37.46 -16.93
N VAL A 599 8.94 -36.20 -17.01
CA VAL A 599 8.60 -35.41 -15.83
C VAL A 599 7.23 -35.85 -15.35
N THR A 600 7.17 -36.44 -14.16
CA THR A 600 5.91 -36.89 -13.56
C THR A 600 5.16 -35.71 -12.97
N LEU A 601 3.86 -35.56 -13.30
CA LEU A 601 2.97 -34.49 -12.85
C LEU A 601 1.88 -35.07 -11.93
N ASP A 602 1.81 -34.58 -10.71
CA ASP A 602 0.79 -34.99 -9.74
C ASP A 602 -0.31 -33.94 -9.54
N GLY A 603 -0.15 -32.76 -10.16
CA GLY A 603 -1.08 -31.64 -10.05
C GLY A 603 -0.79 -30.68 -8.89
N SER A 604 0.24 -30.92 -8.08
CA SER A 604 0.65 -30.01 -6.99
C SER A 604 1.47 -28.80 -7.51
N GLU A 605 1.97 -28.84 -8.73
CA GLU A 605 2.86 -27.85 -9.36
C GLU A 605 2.09 -26.60 -9.81
N ASN A 606 1.67 -25.77 -8.87
CA ASN A 606 0.73 -24.67 -9.13
C ASN A 606 1.31 -23.47 -9.90
N SER A 607 2.61 -23.22 -9.86
CA SER A 607 3.21 -22.00 -10.46
C SER A 607 4.12 -22.29 -11.66
N SER A 608 4.72 -23.47 -11.70
CA SER A 608 5.70 -23.84 -12.74
C SER A 608 5.10 -24.66 -13.89
N VAL A 609 3.93 -25.27 -13.68
CA VAL A 609 3.23 -26.11 -14.66
C VAL A 609 1.82 -25.58 -14.89
N ARG A 610 1.47 -25.38 -16.15
CA ARG A 610 0.13 -24.96 -16.57
C ARG A 610 -0.49 -26.00 -17.51
N PHE A 611 -1.77 -26.28 -17.32
CA PHE A 611 -2.53 -27.11 -18.24
C PHE A 611 -3.16 -26.23 -19.32
N ALA A 612 -2.88 -26.56 -20.59
CA ALA A 612 -3.29 -25.75 -21.72
C ALA A 612 -4.81 -25.68 -21.84
N GLN A 613 -5.35 -24.46 -21.93
CA GLN A 613 -6.80 -24.23 -22.06
C GLN A 613 -7.36 -24.71 -23.41
N CYS A 614 -6.53 -24.81 -24.45
CA CYS A 614 -6.94 -25.25 -25.77
C CYS A 614 -7.29 -26.74 -25.86
N CYS A 615 -6.77 -27.59 -24.95
CA CYS A 615 -7.04 -29.04 -24.93
C CYS A 615 -7.45 -29.57 -23.58
N ARG A 616 -7.23 -28.81 -22.48
CA ARG A 616 -7.60 -29.14 -21.09
C ARG A 616 -7.28 -30.60 -20.75
N PRO A 617 -5.99 -30.96 -20.67
CA PRO A 617 -5.57 -32.33 -20.40
C PRO A 617 -5.98 -32.77 -19.00
N ILE A 618 -6.42 -34.02 -18.87
CA ILE A 618 -6.78 -34.65 -17.60
C ILE A 618 -6.01 -35.96 -17.42
N PRO A 619 -5.82 -36.47 -16.19
CA PRO A 619 -5.18 -37.75 -15.97
C PRO A 619 -5.83 -38.87 -16.79
N GLY A 620 -4.97 -39.69 -17.44
CA GLY A 620 -5.38 -40.69 -18.41
C GLY A 620 -5.34 -40.24 -19.87
N ASP A 621 -5.11 -38.94 -20.16
CA ASP A 621 -4.78 -38.48 -21.50
C ASP A 621 -3.29 -38.65 -21.77
N GLN A 622 -2.91 -38.92 -23.05
CA GLN A 622 -1.51 -38.84 -23.48
C GLN A 622 -1.12 -37.36 -23.55
N ILE A 623 -0.04 -36.96 -22.86
CA ILE A 623 0.35 -35.57 -22.69
C ILE A 623 1.77 -35.29 -23.16
N VAL A 624 2.02 -34.05 -23.52
CA VAL A 624 3.32 -33.51 -23.88
C VAL A 624 3.51 -32.13 -23.27
N GLY A 625 4.70 -31.85 -22.75
CA GLY A 625 5.05 -30.56 -22.13
C GLY A 625 5.74 -29.64 -23.14
N TYR A 626 5.28 -28.41 -23.24
CA TYR A 626 5.93 -27.33 -23.98
C TYR A 626 6.46 -26.27 -23.00
N LEU A 627 7.76 -25.97 -23.06
CA LEU A 627 8.39 -24.98 -22.21
C LEU A 627 8.22 -23.57 -22.81
N GLY A 628 7.27 -22.80 -22.28
CA GLY A 628 6.96 -21.44 -22.70
C GLY A 628 8.10 -20.46 -22.41
N HIS A 629 8.13 -19.32 -23.13
CA HIS A 629 9.10 -18.24 -22.87
C HIS A 629 8.75 -17.47 -21.57
N GLY A 630 9.31 -17.90 -20.42
CA GLY A 630 9.06 -17.28 -19.12
C GLY A 630 7.73 -17.69 -18.46
N GLU A 631 6.98 -18.62 -19.06
CA GLU A 631 5.66 -19.07 -18.58
C GLU A 631 5.69 -20.42 -17.86
N GLY A 632 6.86 -21.07 -17.78
CA GLY A 632 7.00 -22.43 -17.26
C GLY A 632 6.57 -23.50 -18.26
N LEU A 633 6.30 -24.71 -17.76
CA LEU A 633 5.89 -25.86 -18.53
C LEU A 633 4.37 -25.81 -18.81
N VAL A 634 3.99 -25.76 -20.10
CA VAL A 634 2.59 -25.83 -20.54
C VAL A 634 2.30 -27.24 -21.06
N VAL A 635 1.36 -27.93 -20.43
CA VAL A 635 1.00 -29.32 -20.75
C VAL A 635 -0.15 -29.35 -21.74
N HIS A 636 0.05 -30.00 -22.87
CA HIS A 636 -0.97 -30.25 -23.90
C HIS A 636 -1.25 -31.77 -24.03
N THR A 637 -2.42 -32.09 -24.56
CA THR A 637 -2.64 -33.47 -25.06
C THR A 637 -1.80 -33.69 -26.34
N ASP A 638 -1.31 -34.89 -26.57
CA ASP A 638 -0.42 -35.19 -27.74
C ASP A 638 -1.14 -34.95 -29.09
N ASP A 639 -2.46 -35.11 -29.12
CA ASP A 639 -3.32 -34.84 -30.27
C ASP A 639 -3.72 -33.37 -30.45
N CYS A 640 -3.29 -32.47 -29.58
CA CYS A 640 -3.65 -31.06 -29.63
C CYS A 640 -3.10 -30.34 -30.86
N GLY A 641 -3.97 -29.78 -31.71
CA GLY A 641 -3.57 -29.06 -32.91
C GLY A 641 -2.70 -27.81 -32.64
N VAL A 642 -2.84 -27.17 -31.48
CA VAL A 642 -1.97 -26.08 -31.07
C VAL A 642 -0.62 -26.63 -30.65
N GLY A 643 -0.58 -27.70 -29.85
CA GLY A 643 0.63 -28.38 -29.44
C GLY A 643 1.45 -28.88 -30.65
N GLN A 644 0.80 -29.49 -31.63
CA GLN A 644 1.45 -29.95 -32.85
C GLN A 644 2.05 -28.81 -33.68
N ARG A 645 1.35 -27.69 -33.82
CA ARG A 645 1.90 -26.50 -34.52
C ARG A 645 3.12 -25.92 -33.77
N LEU A 646 3.12 -25.88 -32.45
CA LEU A 646 4.25 -25.46 -31.65
C LEU A 646 5.42 -26.43 -31.78
N ARG A 647 5.18 -27.75 -31.81
CA ARG A 647 6.20 -28.79 -31.96
C ARG A 647 6.93 -28.71 -33.30
N ASN A 648 6.19 -28.38 -34.38
CA ASN A 648 6.76 -28.17 -35.69
C ASN A 648 7.64 -26.91 -35.78
N LYS A 649 7.40 -25.92 -34.92
CA LYS A 649 8.13 -24.65 -34.90
C LYS A 649 9.35 -24.68 -33.96
N ASP A 650 9.19 -25.24 -32.74
CA ASP A 650 10.16 -25.21 -31.67
C ASP A 650 10.30 -26.59 -31.01
N SER A 651 10.72 -27.59 -31.73
CA SER A 651 10.80 -28.98 -31.25
C SER A 651 11.71 -29.16 -30.02
N GLU A 652 12.75 -28.31 -29.87
CA GLU A 652 13.72 -28.38 -28.77
C GLU A 652 13.14 -27.95 -27.42
N ARG A 653 11.92 -27.36 -27.40
CA ARG A 653 11.20 -26.94 -26.18
C ARG A 653 10.15 -27.93 -25.71
N PHE A 654 10.04 -29.08 -26.41
CA PHE A 654 9.11 -30.13 -26.00
C PHE A 654 9.81 -31.20 -25.18
N PHE A 655 9.13 -31.57 -24.09
CA PHE A 655 9.58 -32.54 -23.09
C PHE A 655 8.56 -33.64 -22.93
N ALA A 656 9.02 -34.86 -22.65
CA ALA A 656 8.16 -35.95 -22.25
C ALA A 656 7.66 -35.71 -20.83
N VAL A 657 6.35 -35.78 -20.66
CA VAL A 657 5.67 -35.65 -19.35
C VAL A 657 4.67 -36.79 -19.20
N GLU A 658 4.48 -37.24 -17.94
CA GLU A 658 3.56 -38.31 -17.60
C GLU A 658 2.76 -37.94 -16.37
N TRP A 659 1.55 -38.47 -16.26
CA TRP A 659 0.75 -38.33 -15.04
C TRP A 659 1.27 -39.21 -13.91
N ALA A 660 1.20 -38.73 -12.69
CA ALA A 660 1.39 -39.57 -11.52
C ALA A 660 0.24 -40.58 -11.37
N ASP A 661 0.52 -41.71 -10.73
CA ASP A 661 -0.47 -42.77 -10.52
C ASP A 661 -1.67 -42.30 -9.69
N GLU A 662 -1.44 -41.40 -8.71
CA GLU A 662 -2.49 -40.79 -7.88
C GLU A 662 -2.38 -39.25 -7.94
N PRO A 663 -3.17 -38.60 -8.81
CA PRO A 663 -3.21 -37.13 -8.87
C PRO A 663 -3.82 -36.52 -7.60
N THR A 664 -3.23 -35.44 -7.13
CA THR A 664 -3.60 -34.80 -5.85
C THR A 664 -4.80 -33.87 -5.93
N ARG A 665 -5.28 -33.52 -7.13
CA ARG A 665 -6.42 -32.61 -7.34
C ARG A 665 -7.33 -33.04 -8.47
N ALA A 666 -8.48 -32.35 -8.61
CA ALA A 666 -9.33 -32.43 -9.77
C ALA A 666 -8.82 -31.51 -10.90
N PHE A 667 -9.09 -31.90 -12.15
CA PHE A 667 -8.65 -31.21 -13.39
C PHE A 667 -9.84 -30.75 -14.19
N GLU A 668 -9.75 -29.53 -14.74
CA GLU A 668 -10.83 -28.94 -15.53
C GLU A 668 -10.86 -29.54 -16.95
N THR A 669 -12.05 -29.92 -17.40
CA THR A 669 -12.31 -30.32 -18.79
C THR A 669 -13.60 -29.73 -19.31
N GLY A 670 -13.68 -29.56 -20.64
CA GLY A 670 -14.89 -29.07 -21.30
C GLY A 670 -15.83 -30.21 -21.65
N VAL A 671 -17.15 -29.99 -21.46
CA VAL A 671 -18.21 -30.92 -21.85
C VAL A 671 -19.30 -30.16 -22.56
N VAL A 672 -19.78 -30.68 -23.69
CA VAL A 672 -20.98 -30.20 -24.38
C VAL A 672 -22.08 -31.20 -24.20
N ILE A 673 -23.23 -30.73 -23.72
CA ILE A 673 -24.43 -31.51 -23.52
C ILE A 673 -25.54 -30.89 -24.37
N THR A 674 -25.93 -31.56 -25.45
CA THR A 674 -27.07 -31.16 -26.28
C THR A 674 -28.35 -31.63 -25.60
N VAL A 675 -29.25 -30.71 -25.33
CA VAL A 675 -30.52 -31.01 -24.66
C VAL A 675 -31.72 -30.51 -25.45
N ARG A 676 -32.89 -31.13 -25.22
CA ARG A 676 -34.17 -30.52 -25.66
C ARG A 676 -34.41 -29.28 -24.82
N ASN A 677 -34.94 -28.23 -25.46
CA ASN A 677 -35.19 -26.94 -24.79
C ASN A 677 -36.42 -27.00 -23.87
N ASP A 678 -36.35 -27.80 -22.82
CA ASP A 678 -37.40 -27.96 -21.81
C ASP A 678 -37.16 -27.11 -20.59
N LYS A 679 -38.27 -26.65 -19.94
CA LYS A 679 -38.17 -25.90 -18.68
C LYS A 679 -37.42 -26.70 -17.61
N GLY A 680 -36.38 -26.07 -17.02
CA GLY A 680 -35.58 -26.65 -15.93
C GLY A 680 -34.54 -27.69 -16.36
N VAL A 681 -34.29 -27.85 -17.67
CA VAL A 681 -33.29 -28.81 -18.17
C VAL A 681 -31.87 -28.53 -17.64
N LEU A 682 -31.47 -27.26 -17.58
CA LEU A 682 -30.17 -26.85 -17.01
C LEU A 682 -30.05 -27.30 -15.55
N ALA A 683 -31.10 -27.11 -14.74
CA ALA A 683 -31.05 -27.49 -13.33
C ALA A 683 -30.92 -29.02 -13.14
N ARG A 684 -31.65 -29.81 -13.98
CA ARG A 684 -31.55 -31.28 -13.96
C ARG A 684 -30.15 -31.77 -14.37
N VAL A 685 -29.60 -31.19 -15.43
CA VAL A 685 -28.24 -31.53 -15.90
C VAL A 685 -27.23 -31.16 -14.85
N ALA A 686 -27.27 -29.95 -14.27
CA ALA A 686 -26.35 -29.51 -13.24
C ALA A 686 -26.44 -30.40 -11.98
N ALA A 687 -27.65 -30.80 -11.55
CA ALA A 687 -27.80 -31.75 -10.43
C ALA A 687 -27.19 -33.10 -10.76
N THR A 688 -27.36 -33.64 -11.97
CA THR A 688 -26.76 -34.91 -12.39
C THR A 688 -25.25 -34.86 -12.41
N LEU A 689 -24.65 -33.74 -12.85
CA LEU A 689 -23.18 -33.56 -12.83
C LEU A 689 -22.66 -33.51 -11.38
N ALA A 690 -23.35 -32.79 -10.49
CA ALA A 690 -23.02 -32.73 -9.08
C ALA A 690 -23.19 -34.06 -8.37
N ASP A 691 -24.26 -34.84 -8.63
CA ASP A 691 -24.48 -36.17 -8.09
C ASP A 691 -23.40 -37.18 -8.57
N ALA A 692 -22.81 -36.91 -9.74
CA ALA A 692 -21.69 -37.67 -10.26
C ALA A 692 -20.32 -37.17 -9.73
N GLU A 693 -20.29 -36.36 -8.68
CA GLU A 693 -19.08 -35.79 -8.04
C GLU A 693 -18.24 -34.89 -8.94
N ALA A 694 -18.81 -34.32 -10.02
CA ALA A 694 -18.14 -33.35 -10.85
C ALA A 694 -18.51 -31.93 -10.40
N ASP A 695 -17.49 -31.11 -10.09
CA ASP A 695 -17.70 -29.69 -9.77
C ASP A 695 -17.81 -28.86 -11.03
N ILE A 696 -18.82 -27.96 -11.07
CA ILE A 696 -19.06 -27.10 -12.24
C ILE A 696 -18.37 -25.77 -12.02
N THR A 697 -17.30 -25.49 -12.78
CA THR A 697 -16.54 -24.24 -12.67
C THR A 697 -17.06 -23.14 -13.60
N HIS A 698 -17.67 -23.52 -14.75
CA HIS A 698 -18.24 -22.57 -15.68
C HIS A 698 -19.38 -23.21 -16.50
N VAL A 699 -20.38 -22.41 -16.87
CA VAL A 699 -21.48 -22.82 -17.75
C VAL A 699 -21.77 -21.72 -18.76
N GLU A 700 -21.92 -22.10 -20.03
CA GLU A 700 -22.28 -21.22 -21.13
C GLU A 700 -23.40 -21.87 -21.95
N MET A 701 -24.38 -21.07 -22.35
CA MET A 701 -25.44 -21.50 -23.26
C MET A 701 -25.20 -20.89 -24.63
N ALA A 702 -25.36 -21.66 -25.69
CA ALA A 702 -25.25 -21.12 -27.06
C ALA A 702 -26.41 -20.14 -27.35
N ASP A 703 -26.05 -18.94 -27.85
CA ASP A 703 -27.03 -17.88 -28.16
C ASP A 703 -27.88 -18.17 -29.41
N GLU A 704 -27.43 -19.06 -30.29
CA GLU A 704 -28.18 -19.46 -31.50
C GLU A 704 -28.97 -20.73 -31.21
N THR A 705 -30.24 -20.58 -30.85
CA THR A 705 -31.15 -21.70 -30.56
C THR A 705 -31.87 -22.17 -31.79
N PRO A 706 -31.65 -23.40 -32.30
CA PRO A 706 -32.68 -24.14 -33.01
C PRO A 706 -33.86 -24.35 -32.06
N GLN A 707 -35.08 -24.23 -32.56
CA GLN A 707 -36.30 -24.19 -31.75
C GLN A 707 -36.53 -25.40 -30.83
N ASP A 708 -35.89 -26.55 -31.07
CA ASP A 708 -36.14 -27.82 -30.35
C ASP A 708 -34.96 -28.31 -29.49
N SER A 709 -33.71 -27.83 -29.65
CA SER A 709 -32.55 -28.28 -28.87
C SER A 709 -31.56 -27.16 -28.65
N THR A 710 -30.82 -27.21 -27.56
CA THR A 710 -29.72 -26.25 -27.25
C THR A 710 -28.49 -26.96 -26.72
N ASP A 711 -27.31 -26.38 -26.95
CA ASP A 711 -26.04 -26.87 -26.43
C ASP A 711 -25.68 -26.15 -25.13
N LEU A 712 -25.56 -26.93 -24.05
CA LEU A 712 -25.05 -26.48 -22.78
C LEU A 712 -23.55 -26.83 -22.73
N ARG A 713 -22.72 -25.82 -22.64
CA ARG A 713 -21.26 -25.98 -22.52
C ARG A 713 -20.88 -25.81 -21.06
N PHE A 714 -20.34 -26.88 -20.49
CA PHE A 714 -19.85 -26.87 -19.12
C PHE A 714 -18.32 -26.99 -19.09
N VAL A 715 -17.69 -26.33 -18.15
CA VAL A 715 -16.37 -26.67 -17.68
C VAL A 715 -16.55 -27.34 -16.34
N ILE A 716 -16.11 -28.59 -16.23
CA ILE A 716 -16.25 -29.39 -15.03
C ILE A 716 -14.88 -29.86 -14.54
N ALA A 717 -14.72 -29.97 -13.23
CA ALA A 717 -13.56 -30.53 -12.61
C ALA A 717 -13.78 -32.02 -12.35
N VAL A 718 -12.87 -32.88 -12.86
CA VAL A 718 -12.90 -34.33 -12.74
C VAL A 718 -11.56 -34.86 -12.26
N ARG A 719 -11.53 -36.04 -11.64
CA ARG A 719 -10.31 -36.67 -11.13
C ARG A 719 -9.42 -37.22 -12.26
N ASP A 720 -10.04 -37.93 -13.18
CA ASP A 720 -9.38 -38.60 -14.29
C ASP A 720 -10.37 -38.87 -15.44
N ARG A 721 -9.88 -39.56 -16.48
CA ARG A 721 -10.66 -39.95 -17.65
C ARG A 721 -11.78 -40.92 -17.29
N SER A 722 -11.57 -41.85 -16.37
CA SER A 722 -12.59 -42.82 -15.93
C SER A 722 -13.76 -42.15 -15.21
N HIS A 723 -13.46 -41.13 -14.40
CA HIS A 723 -14.46 -40.29 -13.75
C HIS A 723 -15.23 -39.46 -14.78
N LEU A 724 -14.55 -38.84 -15.76
CA LEU A 724 -15.21 -38.12 -16.85
C LEU A 724 -16.20 -39.02 -17.62
N ASP A 725 -15.78 -40.25 -17.95
CA ASP A 725 -16.63 -41.22 -18.65
C ASP A 725 -17.87 -41.63 -17.81
N ALA A 726 -17.74 -41.70 -16.49
CA ALA A 726 -18.86 -41.95 -15.58
C ALA A 726 -19.83 -40.75 -15.57
N VAL A 727 -19.32 -39.51 -15.50
CA VAL A 727 -20.10 -38.28 -15.56
C VAL A 727 -20.85 -38.17 -16.90
N LEU A 728 -20.21 -38.43 -18.01
CA LEU A 728 -20.86 -38.42 -19.34
C LEU A 728 -21.95 -39.48 -19.49
N ARG A 729 -21.71 -40.69 -18.91
CA ARG A 729 -22.77 -41.73 -18.89
C ARG A 729 -23.96 -41.32 -18.04
N ALA A 730 -23.72 -40.69 -16.88
CA ALA A 730 -24.81 -40.19 -16.03
C ALA A 730 -25.59 -39.09 -16.75
N ALA A 731 -24.93 -38.12 -17.38
CA ALA A 731 -25.54 -37.07 -18.15
C ALA A 731 -26.44 -37.63 -19.30
N ARG A 732 -25.97 -38.61 -20.05
CA ARG A 732 -26.74 -39.27 -21.14
C ARG A 732 -28.00 -39.99 -20.65
N ARG A 733 -28.08 -40.37 -19.37
CA ARG A 733 -29.28 -41.00 -18.77
C ARG A 733 -30.31 -39.98 -18.33
N THR A 734 -29.99 -38.72 -18.29
CA THR A 734 -30.90 -37.64 -17.86
C THR A 734 -31.96 -37.39 -18.92
N ALA A 735 -33.22 -37.30 -18.50
CA ALA A 735 -34.33 -36.99 -19.41
C ALA A 735 -34.07 -35.65 -20.11
N SER A 736 -34.38 -35.57 -21.40
CA SER A 736 -34.14 -34.41 -22.29
C SER A 736 -32.69 -34.23 -22.76
N VAL A 737 -31.71 -35.02 -22.35
CA VAL A 737 -30.35 -35.03 -22.92
C VAL A 737 -30.35 -35.86 -24.21
N LEU A 738 -29.89 -35.27 -25.30
CA LEU A 738 -29.74 -35.88 -26.61
C LEU A 738 -28.32 -36.44 -26.77
N THR A 739 -27.34 -35.65 -26.48
CA THR A 739 -25.94 -36.05 -26.53
C THR A 739 -25.14 -35.44 -25.38
N ALA A 740 -24.09 -36.12 -24.94
CA ALA A 740 -23.10 -35.58 -24.03
C ALA A 740 -21.73 -36.06 -24.45
N ALA A 741 -20.81 -35.15 -24.69
CA ALA A 741 -19.46 -35.42 -25.13
C ALA A 741 -18.45 -34.47 -24.51
N ARG A 742 -17.20 -34.95 -24.36
CA ARG A 742 -16.09 -34.06 -24.06
C ARG A 742 -15.88 -33.12 -25.24
N THR A 743 -15.71 -31.83 -24.96
CA THR A 743 -15.36 -30.87 -25.99
C THR A 743 -13.95 -30.36 -25.77
N ILE A 744 -13.21 -30.28 -26.84
CA ILE A 744 -11.96 -29.53 -26.89
C ILE A 744 -12.33 -28.18 -27.49
N PRO A 745 -12.12 -27.04 -26.79
CA PRO A 745 -12.41 -25.73 -27.37
C PRO A 745 -11.78 -25.61 -28.78
N ALA A 746 -12.51 -25.09 -29.74
CA ALA A 746 -11.94 -24.78 -31.02
C ALA A 746 -10.80 -23.76 -30.85
N PRO A 747 -9.68 -23.89 -31.59
CA PRO A 747 -8.48 -23.06 -31.41
C PRO A 747 -8.73 -21.57 -31.67
#